data_a6afc80a2e7094eb07a5b3482ce42402
#
_entry.id   a6afc80a2e7094eb07a5b3482ce42402
#
_cell.length_a   1.000
_cell.length_b   1.000
_cell.length_c   1.000
_cell.angle_alpha   90.00
_cell.angle_beta   90.00
_cell.angle_gamma   90.00
#
_symmetry.space_group_name_H-M   'P 1'
#
loop_
_entity.id
_entity.type
_entity.pdbx_description
1 polymer ?
#
loop_
_entity_poly.entity_id
_entity_poly.type
_entity_poly.pdbx_seq_one_letter_code
_entity_poly.pdbx_strand_id
1 'polypeptide(L)'
;MNPNDNKNRPNGGKGGGSGSWRGVVSLVCWAMLLTIIINSATAYFGSAGRQASSVTIENSQFVDMVKQGQVDRVDFDTSEDILIITPKDGYVYTGSDGVEYTKGKDAQGNSCYTYTDAAGQTQQTNLSLFTVQIRSNDEVVKLLDEYGVEYDQAYQARMNPLLSAFIELVLPFVLIILMFSIAMRWMSKKGGIGGMGGIGGVGKANAKVYMEKSTGVTFRDVAGQDEAKESLTEIIDFLHNPGKYTEIGAKLPKGALLVGPPGTGKTLLAKAVAGEANVPFFSISGSDFVEMFVGVGASRVRDLFKEASKVAPCIVFIDEIDTIGKSRDNRMGGNDEREQTLNQLLAEMDGFDPTKGVILLAATNRPEVLDQALLRPGRFDRRIIIDRPNLAGRLATLQVHTRNIKLGEDVNLKKVALATAGCVGADLANLVNEAALRAVRKGRKVVTQEDLLAAFELVIAGTEKKGSVLTEFEKKLVAYHEVGHAMVVYKQKNTEPVQKITIVPHTQGSLGYTLLMPEEDKTELRTKDELMAKITVSMGGRAAEEVVMHTMTNGASQDIQDATNVARNMVAMFGMSEEFGMMALASRRNQYLDGGYGMDCAQDTAAQMDKAVKEILDKCYQTAVEILKANREDMDKVVAYLLEKETITGAEMVAIIEGRDPELVEDPYASTQTRPEGIEAPAKKVHMVSQKIEAPAEPAQETPSQEPSSEDAPAQEAPSSDGEETPQS
;
A
#
# COMPACT_ATOMS: atom_id res chain seq x y z
N MET A 1 -38.34 47.30 -19.48
CA MET A 1 -39.70 47.11 -18.97
C MET A 1 -39.78 45.65 -18.52
N ASN A 2 -39.58 45.55 -17.39
CA ASN A 2 -40.24 45.22 -16.15
C ASN A 2 -40.20 43.70 -15.77
N PRO A 3 -40.08 43.51 -14.51
CA PRO A 3 -39.40 42.36 -13.91
C PRO A 3 -40.39 41.43 -13.16
N ASN A 4 -39.89 40.42 -12.54
CA ASN A 4 -40.55 39.42 -11.67
C ASN A 4 -40.85 38.10 -12.36
N ASP A 5 -39.98 37.11 -12.06
CA ASP A 5 -40.47 35.95 -11.34
C ASP A 5 -39.28 35.23 -10.69
N ASN A 6 -39.20 35.51 -9.40
CA ASN A 6 -38.27 34.88 -8.45
C ASN A 6 -39.12 33.91 -7.61
N LYS A 7 -39.01 32.60 -7.86
CA LYS A 7 -39.43 31.54 -6.95
C LYS A 7 -39.06 30.15 -7.52
N ASN A 8 -37.90 29.63 -7.11
CA ASN A 8 -37.71 28.25 -6.67
C ASN A 8 -36.23 27.97 -6.44
N ARG A 9 -35.76 28.28 -5.23
CA ARG A 9 -34.57 27.66 -4.70
C ARG A 9 -35.01 26.47 -3.86
N PRO A 10 -34.51 25.26 -4.09
CA PRO A 10 -34.69 24.16 -3.17
C PRO A 10 -33.83 24.39 -1.94
N ASN A 11 -34.46 24.27 -0.81
CA ASN A 11 -33.95 24.33 0.56
C ASN A 11 -32.78 23.37 0.74
N GLY A 12 -31.59 23.89 1.08
CA GLY A 12 -30.44 23.13 1.44
C GLY A 12 -30.68 22.38 2.75
N GLY A 13 -30.67 21.06 2.68
CA GLY A 13 -30.69 20.19 3.85
C GLY A 13 -29.49 20.46 4.74
N LYS A 14 -29.75 20.83 5.96
CA LYS A 14 -28.76 20.92 7.04
C LYS A 14 -28.18 19.53 7.31
N GLY A 15 -26.93 19.33 6.98
CA GLY A 15 -26.12 18.24 7.47
C GLY A 15 -25.94 18.37 8.98
N GLY A 16 -26.69 17.59 9.74
CA GLY A 16 -26.49 17.41 11.16
C GLY A 16 -25.60 16.20 11.40
N GLY A 17 -24.53 16.35 12.16
CA GLY A 17 -23.89 15.17 12.70
C GLY A 17 -22.41 15.23 13.11
N SER A 18 -21.74 16.38 13.18
CA SER A 18 -20.37 16.41 13.75
C SER A 18 -20.16 17.41 14.87
N GLY A 19 -21.25 18.00 15.42
CA GLY A 19 -21.18 19.10 16.39
C GLY A 19 -20.98 18.68 17.84
N SER A 20 -21.34 17.47 18.25
CA SER A 20 -21.35 17.12 19.67
C SER A 20 -19.98 16.76 20.24
N TRP A 21 -19.13 16.10 19.51
CA TRP A 21 -17.78 15.73 19.98
C TRP A 21 -16.82 16.92 19.99
N ARG A 22 -16.94 17.80 19.02
CA ARG A 22 -16.20 19.08 19.01
C ARG A 22 -16.56 19.95 20.22
N GLY A 23 -17.80 19.93 20.68
CA GLY A 23 -18.24 20.60 21.89
C GLY A 23 -17.63 20.03 23.17
N VAL A 24 -17.55 18.70 23.30
CA VAL A 24 -16.96 18.03 24.47
C VAL A 24 -15.44 18.21 24.46
N VAL A 25 -14.78 18.03 23.35
CA VAL A 25 -13.32 18.28 23.19
C VAL A 25 -13.00 19.75 23.48
N SER A 26 -13.82 20.69 22.98
CA SER A 26 -13.68 22.11 23.29
C SER A 26 -13.84 22.41 24.78
N LEU A 27 -14.80 21.78 25.45
CA LEU A 27 -15.01 21.96 26.90
C LEU A 27 -13.86 21.39 27.73
N VAL A 28 -13.32 20.23 27.37
CA VAL A 28 -12.13 19.64 28.01
C VAL A 28 -10.89 20.50 27.77
N CYS A 29 -10.71 21.01 26.55
CA CYS A 29 -9.63 21.93 26.23
C CYS A 29 -9.77 23.26 27.02
N TRP A 30 -10.98 23.80 27.14
CA TRP A 30 -11.23 25.01 27.97
C TRP A 30 -11.01 24.76 29.44
N ALA A 31 -11.39 23.60 29.97
CA ALA A 31 -11.13 23.22 31.37
C ALA A 31 -9.63 23.06 31.64
N MET A 32 -8.87 22.40 30.72
CA MET A 32 -7.42 22.33 30.81
C MET A 32 -6.76 23.71 30.71
N LEU A 33 -7.25 24.54 29.80
CA LEU A 33 -6.74 25.90 29.63
C LEU A 33 -7.02 26.78 30.84
N LEU A 34 -8.18 26.63 31.48
CA LEU A 34 -8.55 27.32 32.70
C LEU A 34 -7.70 26.85 33.92
N THR A 35 -7.42 25.55 34.03
CA THR A 35 -6.50 25.02 35.07
C THR A 35 -5.07 25.50 34.85
N ILE A 36 -4.59 25.55 33.61
CA ILE A 36 -3.28 26.12 33.27
C ILE A 36 -3.25 27.63 33.61
N ILE A 37 -4.31 28.37 33.27
CA ILE A 37 -4.40 29.80 33.56
C ILE A 37 -4.45 30.05 35.09
N ILE A 38 -5.20 29.25 35.84
CA ILE A 38 -5.26 29.36 37.30
C ILE A 38 -3.91 29.03 37.92
N ASN A 39 -3.25 27.95 37.50
CA ASN A 39 -1.91 27.61 37.98
C ASN A 39 -0.86 28.65 37.56
N SER A 40 -0.95 29.17 36.35
CA SER A 40 -0.07 30.25 35.89
C SER A 40 -0.35 31.56 36.63
N ALA A 41 -1.62 31.87 36.94
CA ALA A 41 -1.99 33.05 37.71
C ALA A 41 -1.55 32.92 39.16
N THR A 42 -1.71 31.76 39.81
CA THR A 42 -1.22 31.55 41.18
C THR A 42 0.31 31.57 41.25
N ALA A 43 1.01 31.06 40.25
CA ALA A 43 2.47 31.21 40.10
C ALA A 43 2.86 32.68 39.88
N TYR A 44 2.11 33.40 39.02
CA TYR A 44 2.39 34.80 38.68
C TYR A 44 2.07 35.76 39.84
N PHE A 45 0.94 35.61 40.54
CA PHE A 45 0.58 36.42 41.70
C PHE A 45 1.36 36.02 42.93
N GLY A 46 1.82 34.75 43.06
CA GLY A 46 2.75 34.32 44.11
C GLY A 46 4.17 34.88 43.92
N SER A 47 4.57 35.21 42.70
CA SER A 47 5.89 35.77 42.37
C SER A 47 5.91 37.31 42.20
N ALA A 48 4.74 37.95 42.12
CA ALA A 48 4.64 39.42 41.89
C ALA A 48 5.11 40.28 43.06
N GLY A 49 5.56 39.69 44.19
CA GLY A 49 6.22 40.42 45.29
C GLY A 49 7.75 40.49 45.23
N ARG A 50 8.38 39.88 44.22
CA ARG A 50 9.86 39.80 44.10
C ARG A 50 10.36 40.03 42.68
N GLN A 51 10.29 41.25 42.22
CA GLN A 51 11.13 41.69 41.12
C GLN A 51 12.44 42.30 41.65
N ALA A 52 13.21 41.54 42.43
CA ALA A 52 14.63 41.80 42.61
C ALA A 52 15.39 40.80 41.77
N SER A 53 16.33 41.22 40.95
CA SER A 53 17.25 40.35 40.26
C SER A 53 18.01 39.55 41.30
N SER A 54 17.74 38.23 41.43
CA SER A 54 18.38 37.37 42.41
C SER A 54 19.73 36.89 41.85
N VAL A 55 20.77 37.04 42.66
CA VAL A 55 22.13 36.66 42.30
C VAL A 55 22.63 35.61 43.27
N THR A 56 23.06 34.47 42.76
CA THR A 56 23.62 33.39 43.56
C THR A 56 25.11 33.65 43.73
N ILE A 57 25.60 33.65 44.98
CA ILE A 57 27.02 33.68 45.33
C ILE A 57 27.49 32.35 45.88
N GLU A 58 28.79 32.05 45.71
CA GLU A 58 29.32 30.82 46.24
C GLU A 58 29.37 30.84 47.78
N ASN A 59 29.14 29.67 48.40
CA ASN A 59 29.14 29.56 49.87
C ASN A 59 30.51 29.96 50.48
N SER A 60 31.62 29.74 49.76
CA SER A 60 32.97 30.20 50.11
C SER A 60 33.03 31.74 50.21
N GLN A 61 32.48 32.43 49.22
CA GLN A 61 32.40 33.90 49.18
C GLN A 61 31.52 34.44 50.35
N PHE A 62 30.40 33.78 50.63
CA PHE A 62 29.57 34.14 51.78
C PHE A 62 30.32 34.05 53.09
N VAL A 63 31.08 32.96 53.35
CA VAL A 63 31.91 32.79 54.54
C VAL A 63 32.95 33.87 54.64
N ASP A 64 33.60 34.21 53.51
CA ASP A 64 34.62 35.28 53.50
C ASP A 64 33.99 36.65 53.73
N MET A 65 32.79 36.95 53.21
CA MET A 65 32.06 38.19 53.51
C MET A 65 31.72 38.33 54.97
N VAL A 66 31.30 37.23 55.63
CA VAL A 66 31.03 37.23 57.08
C VAL A 66 32.32 37.49 57.85
N LYS A 67 33.42 36.83 57.56
CA LYS A 67 34.71 37.02 58.23
C LYS A 67 35.29 38.41 58.02
N GLN A 68 35.04 39.04 56.88
CA GLN A 68 35.48 40.41 56.58
C GLN A 68 34.52 41.49 57.18
N GLY A 69 33.45 41.06 57.84
CA GLY A 69 32.48 41.95 58.43
C GLY A 69 31.64 42.76 57.44
N GLN A 70 31.53 42.28 56.21
CA GLN A 70 30.80 42.90 55.11
C GLN A 70 29.28 42.57 55.06
N VAL A 71 28.83 41.63 55.87
CA VAL A 71 27.39 41.25 55.98
C VAL A 71 26.77 41.97 57.14
N ASP A 72 25.56 42.50 56.87
CA ASP A 72 24.73 43.22 57.85
C ASP A 72 23.70 42.26 58.46
N ARG A 73 23.01 41.49 57.61
CA ARG A 73 21.94 40.57 58.03
C ARG A 73 21.88 39.34 57.10
N VAL A 74 21.49 38.20 57.69
CA VAL A 74 21.19 36.94 56.93
C VAL A 74 19.79 36.47 57.30
N ASP A 75 18.93 36.27 56.26
CA ASP A 75 17.62 35.70 56.47
C ASP A 75 17.59 34.25 55.95
N PHE A 76 17.16 33.32 56.83
CA PHE A 76 17.06 31.90 56.50
C PHE A 76 15.72 31.65 55.81
N ASP A 77 15.75 31.16 54.56
CA ASP A 77 14.58 30.62 53.90
C ASP A 77 14.65 29.10 53.92
N THR A 78 13.93 28.50 54.84
CA THR A 78 13.89 27.03 55.02
C THR A 78 12.98 26.31 54.03
N SER A 79 12.28 27.02 53.16
CA SER A 79 11.44 26.42 52.12
C SER A 79 12.23 26.06 50.87
N GLU A 80 13.29 26.82 50.62
CA GLU A 80 14.15 26.64 49.42
C GLU A 80 15.59 26.25 49.81
N ASP A 81 15.87 26.07 51.10
CA ASP A 81 17.21 25.79 51.65
C ASP A 81 18.26 26.83 51.21
N ILE A 82 17.91 28.13 51.25
CA ILE A 82 18.77 29.24 50.87
C ILE A 82 18.96 30.23 51.98
N LEU A 83 20.12 30.89 51.99
CA LEU A 83 20.45 32.01 52.84
C LEU A 83 20.38 33.30 52.03
N ILE A 84 19.50 34.23 52.40
CA ILE A 84 19.41 35.53 51.75
C ILE A 84 20.36 36.48 52.52
N ILE A 85 21.33 37.02 51.81
CA ILE A 85 22.39 37.81 52.40
C ILE A 85 22.14 39.31 52.14
N THR A 86 22.16 40.07 53.19
CA THR A 86 22.09 41.53 53.15
C THR A 86 23.46 42.07 53.50
N PRO A 87 24.28 42.56 52.54
CA PRO A 87 25.56 43.19 52.81
C PRO A 87 25.41 44.57 53.46
N LYS A 88 26.47 45.08 54.08
CA LYS A 88 26.54 46.45 54.61
C LYS A 88 26.53 47.50 53.46
N ASP A 89 26.09 48.71 53.79
CA ASP A 89 26.15 49.83 52.84
C ASP A 89 27.60 50.12 52.41
N GLY A 90 27.78 50.32 51.11
CA GLY A 90 29.09 50.49 50.47
C GLY A 90 29.75 49.19 49.97
N TYR A 91 29.12 48.03 50.17
CA TYR A 91 29.59 46.75 49.58
C TYR A 91 29.51 46.79 48.07
N VAL A 92 30.57 46.38 47.38
CA VAL A 92 30.65 46.31 45.93
C VAL A 92 30.61 44.86 45.50
N TYR A 93 29.61 44.53 44.70
CA TYR A 93 29.51 43.24 44.02
C TYR A 93 29.83 43.39 42.55
N THR A 94 30.71 42.57 42.03
CA THR A 94 31.01 42.53 40.59
C THR A 94 30.20 41.43 39.94
N GLY A 95 29.29 41.77 39.04
CA GLY A 95 28.45 40.82 38.32
C GLY A 95 29.27 39.96 37.32
N SER A 96 28.65 38.91 36.84
CA SER A 96 29.24 38.08 35.75
C SER A 96 29.44 38.82 34.44
N ASP A 97 28.80 39.94 34.28
CA ASP A 97 28.88 40.90 33.20
C ASP A 97 30.03 41.91 33.36
N GLY A 98 30.78 41.82 34.44
CA GLY A 98 31.87 42.74 34.81
C GLY A 98 31.40 44.12 35.31
N VAL A 99 30.14 44.31 35.57
CA VAL A 99 29.56 45.56 36.09
C VAL A 99 29.66 45.52 37.63
N GLU A 100 30.10 46.63 38.22
CA GLU A 100 30.19 46.83 39.67
C GLU A 100 28.89 47.42 40.21
N TYR A 101 28.27 46.70 41.14
CA TYR A 101 27.04 47.07 41.84
C TYR A 101 27.39 47.46 43.26
N THR A 102 27.24 48.75 43.59
CA THR A 102 27.52 49.25 44.94
C THR A 102 26.23 49.36 45.76
N LYS A 103 26.21 48.72 46.95
CA LYS A 103 25.06 48.80 47.83
C LYS A 103 24.93 50.13 48.47
N GLY A 104 23.72 50.69 48.44
CA GLY A 104 23.35 51.95 49.07
C GLY A 104 21.86 52.00 49.44
N LYS A 105 21.36 53.21 49.68
CA LYS A 105 19.92 53.44 49.96
C LYS A 105 19.34 54.40 48.93
N ASP A 106 18.13 54.17 48.52
CA ASP A 106 17.38 55.09 47.66
C ASP A 106 16.91 56.34 48.43
N ALA A 107 16.30 57.30 47.69
CA ALA A 107 15.78 58.55 48.28
C ALA A 107 14.67 58.32 49.30
N GLN A 108 14.13 57.14 49.42
CA GLN A 108 13.06 56.73 50.35
C GLN A 108 13.62 55.90 51.50
N GLY A 109 14.93 55.61 51.55
CA GLY A 109 15.58 54.86 52.60
C GLY A 109 15.61 53.34 52.39
N ASN A 110 15.11 52.82 51.26
CA ASN A 110 15.15 51.41 50.97
C ASN A 110 16.53 51.00 50.41
N SER A 111 16.96 49.79 50.72
CA SER A 111 18.20 49.20 50.20
C SER A 111 18.12 49.02 48.69
N CYS A 112 19.09 49.61 47.96
CA CYS A 112 19.24 49.44 46.51
C CYS A 112 20.71 49.29 46.14
N TYR A 113 20.97 48.84 44.91
CA TYR A 113 22.29 48.81 44.33
C TYR A 113 22.37 49.83 43.22
N THR A 114 23.49 50.56 43.17
CA THR A 114 23.79 51.51 42.09
C THR A 114 24.88 50.97 41.22
N TYR A 115 24.71 51.10 39.92
CA TYR A 115 25.73 50.72 38.91
C TYR A 115 25.79 51.74 37.79
N THR A 116 26.90 51.76 37.11
CA THR A 116 27.11 52.67 35.95
C THR A 116 26.90 51.85 34.68
N ASP A 117 25.94 52.26 33.84
CA ASP A 117 25.66 51.58 32.56
C ASP A 117 26.72 51.92 31.49
N ALA A 118 26.66 51.23 30.36
CA ALA A 118 27.58 51.41 29.26
C ALA A 118 27.56 52.82 28.63
N ALA A 119 26.53 53.63 28.96
CA ALA A 119 26.39 55.03 28.53
C ALA A 119 26.95 56.00 29.57
N GLY A 120 27.52 55.53 30.69
CA GLY A 120 28.08 56.33 31.76
C GLY A 120 27.04 56.95 32.70
N GLN A 121 25.77 56.46 32.70
CA GLN A 121 24.71 56.91 33.60
C GLN A 121 24.59 55.99 34.80
N THR A 122 24.45 56.56 36.00
CA THR A 122 24.23 55.82 37.21
C THR A 122 22.77 55.37 37.29
N GLN A 123 22.57 54.06 37.27
CA GLN A 123 21.26 53.39 37.40
C GLN A 123 21.10 52.78 38.79
N GLN A 124 19.86 52.60 39.20
CA GLN A 124 19.51 51.87 40.45
C GLN A 124 18.79 50.61 40.15
N THR A 125 19.15 49.54 40.84
CA THR A 125 18.50 48.21 40.70
C THR A 125 18.36 47.56 42.07
N ASN A 126 17.36 46.70 42.24
CA ASN A 126 17.20 45.86 43.43
C ASN A 126 17.85 44.52 43.15
N LEU A 127 18.95 44.22 43.84
CA LEU A 127 19.63 42.95 43.84
C LEU A 127 19.40 42.24 45.16
N SER A 128 19.10 40.95 45.10
CA SER A 128 19.05 40.07 46.27
C SER A 128 20.16 39.03 46.13
N LEU A 129 21.13 39.03 47.04
CA LEU A 129 22.21 38.08 47.09
C LEU A 129 21.76 36.86 47.89
N PHE A 130 21.95 35.66 47.36
CA PHE A 130 21.64 34.45 48.11
C PHE A 130 22.70 33.35 47.85
N THR A 131 22.81 32.43 48.77
CA THR A 131 23.62 31.22 48.60
C THR A 131 22.83 30.02 49.04
N VAL A 132 23.13 28.86 48.42
CA VAL A 132 22.56 27.57 48.82
C VAL A 132 23.15 27.15 50.14
N GLN A 133 22.32 26.71 51.06
CA GLN A 133 22.75 26.29 52.38
C GLN A 133 23.43 24.90 52.29
N ILE A 134 24.74 24.85 52.45
CA ILE A 134 25.55 23.63 52.43
C ILE A 134 25.82 23.09 53.83
N ARG A 135 25.78 23.97 54.83
CA ARG A 135 26.07 23.64 56.25
C ARG A 135 24.77 23.52 57.05
N SER A 136 24.88 22.80 58.18
CA SER A 136 23.76 22.77 59.10
C SER A 136 23.44 24.19 59.65
N ASN A 137 22.17 24.46 59.97
CA ASN A 137 21.77 25.75 60.57
C ASN A 137 22.61 26.11 61.76
N ASP A 138 22.93 25.13 62.63
CA ASP A 138 23.74 25.33 63.81
C ASP A 138 25.17 25.80 63.52
N GLU A 139 25.77 25.33 62.42
CA GLU A 139 27.11 25.79 62.03
C GLU A 139 27.10 27.19 61.44
N VAL A 140 26.05 27.52 60.65
CA VAL A 140 25.88 28.86 60.09
C VAL A 140 25.57 29.85 61.21
N VAL A 141 24.68 29.55 62.16
CA VAL A 141 24.37 30.37 63.32
C VAL A 141 25.62 30.62 64.19
N LYS A 142 26.42 29.60 64.47
CA LYS A 142 27.70 29.79 65.21
C LYS A 142 28.63 30.74 64.47
N LEU A 143 28.76 30.64 63.16
CA LEU A 143 29.56 31.55 62.36
C LEU A 143 29.03 32.99 62.41
N LEU A 144 27.71 33.19 62.32
CA LEU A 144 27.09 34.49 62.41
C LEU A 144 27.20 35.12 63.80
N ASP A 145 27.05 34.33 64.90
CA ASP A 145 27.22 34.74 66.28
C ASP A 145 28.69 35.15 66.57
N GLU A 146 29.67 34.38 66.02
CA GLU A 146 31.12 34.66 66.21
C GLU A 146 31.52 36.03 65.63
N TYR A 147 30.91 36.40 64.47
CA TYR A 147 31.19 37.67 63.80
C TYR A 147 30.14 38.78 64.02
N GLY A 148 29.13 38.54 64.90
CA GLY A 148 28.15 39.53 65.32
C GLY A 148 27.22 39.97 64.19
N VAL A 149 26.88 39.09 63.26
CA VAL A 149 25.94 39.35 62.15
C VAL A 149 24.51 39.04 62.59
N GLU A 150 23.60 39.96 62.34
CA GLU A 150 22.17 39.75 62.63
C GLU A 150 21.60 38.67 61.71
N TYR A 151 20.75 37.80 62.23
CA TYR A 151 20.07 36.79 61.45
C TYR A 151 18.62 36.62 61.92
N ASP A 152 17.74 36.22 60.96
CA ASP A 152 16.36 35.97 61.26
C ASP A 152 15.84 34.79 60.42
N GLN A 153 14.75 34.18 60.86
CA GLN A 153 14.06 33.15 60.10
C GLN A 153 12.59 33.55 59.92
N ALA A 154 12.17 33.76 58.69
CA ALA A 154 10.78 34.10 58.40
C ALA A 154 9.83 32.98 58.82
N TYR A 155 8.92 33.26 59.77
CA TYR A 155 7.85 32.32 60.14
C TYR A 155 6.85 32.22 59.00
N GLN A 156 6.87 31.13 58.25
CA GLN A 156 5.79 30.81 57.32
C GLN A 156 4.74 29.95 58.05
N ALA A 157 3.54 30.49 58.16
CA ALA A 157 2.38 29.74 58.70
C ALA A 157 2.09 28.57 57.76
N ARG A 158 2.54 27.37 58.10
CA ARG A 158 2.25 26.14 57.30
C ARG A 158 0.75 25.88 57.38
N MET A 159 0.07 25.94 56.22
CA MET A 159 -1.28 25.43 56.09
C MET A 159 -1.28 23.94 56.43
N ASN A 160 -2.39 23.49 57.08
CA ASN A 160 -2.56 22.09 57.42
C ASN A 160 -2.28 21.23 56.17
N PRO A 161 -1.33 20.24 56.21
CA PRO A 161 -0.94 19.44 55.04
C PRO A 161 -2.10 18.70 54.37
N LEU A 162 -3.14 18.36 55.18
CA LEU A 162 -4.37 17.76 54.64
C LEU A 162 -5.22 18.77 53.87
N LEU A 163 -5.21 20.04 54.27
CA LEU A 163 -5.96 21.11 53.60
C LEU A 163 -5.27 21.54 52.30
N SER A 164 -3.94 21.63 52.28
CA SER A 164 -3.20 21.92 51.07
C SER A 164 -3.34 20.80 50.02
N ALA A 165 -3.19 19.53 50.42
CA ALA A 165 -3.41 18.39 49.58
C ALA A 165 -4.86 18.31 49.02
N PHE A 166 -5.86 18.71 49.85
CA PHE A 166 -7.25 18.78 49.40
C PHE A 166 -7.46 19.88 48.34
N ILE A 167 -6.87 21.06 48.54
CA ILE A 167 -6.98 22.19 47.61
C ILE A 167 -6.25 21.88 46.29
N GLU A 168 -5.06 21.28 46.36
CA GLU A 168 -4.24 21.03 45.18
C GLU A 168 -4.70 19.80 44.39
N LEU A 169 -5.12 18.73 45.09
CA LEU A 169 -5.43 17.45 44.40
C LEU A 169 -6.95 17.22 44.25
N VAL A 170 -7.78 17.48 45.27
CA VAL A 170 -9.18 17.08 45.29
C VAL A 170 -10.10 18.17 44.72
N LEU A 171 -9.86 19.43 45.06
CA LEU A 171 -10.73 20.54 44.65
C LEU A 171 -10.83 20.71 43.11
N PRO A 172 -9.75 20.61 42.32
CA PRO A 172 -9.85 20.68 40.88
C PRO A 172 -10.72 19.55 40.28
N PHE A 173 -10.61 18.32 40.80
CA PHE A 173 -11.44 17.20 40.37
C PHE A 173 -12.92 17.40 40.72
N VAL A 174 -13.21 17.91 41.90
CA VAL A 174 -14.58 18.23 42.31
C VAL A 174 -15.19 19.31 41.42
N LEU A 175 -14.42 20.35 41.09
CA LEU A 175 -14.85 21.41 40.16
C LEU A 175 -15.10 20.90 38.76
N ILE A 176 -14.22 20.00 38.24
CA ILE A 176 -14.41 19.37 36.94
C ILE A 176 -15.68 18.52 36.91
N ILE A 177 -15.91 17.70 37.95
CA ILE A 177 -17.11 16.86 38.06
C ILE A 177 -18.37 17.71 38.18
N LEU A 178 -18.33 18.81 38.95
CA LEU A 178 -19.43 19.74 39.09
C LEU A 178 -19.76 20.45 37.79
N MET A 179 -18.72 20.92 37.07
CA MET A 179 -18.87 21.58 35.77
C MET A 179 -19.40 20.60 34.72
N PHE A 180 -18.92 19.36 34.72
CA PHE A 180 -19.41 18.29 33.85
C PHE A 180 -20.88 17.94 34.16
N SER A 181 -21.26 17.90 35.44
CA SER A 181 -22.65 17.66 35.86
C SER A 181 -23.59 18.80 35.47
N ILE A 182 -23.13 20.05 35.53
CA ILE A 182 -23.90 21.24 35.10
C ILE A 182 -24.01 21.23 33.55
N ALA A 183 -22.95 20.94 32.84
CA ALA A 183 -22.95 20.81 31.37
C ALA A 183 -23.90 19.70 30.92
N MET A 184 -23.89 18.55 31.58
CA MET A 184 -24.82 17.44 31.32
C MET A 184 -26.29 17.84 31.59
N ARG A 185 -26.57 18.56 32.65
CA ARG A 185 -27.94 19.10 32.94
C ARG A 185 -28.37 20.13 31.92
N TRP A 186 -27.46 20.95 31.41
CA TRP A 186 -27.74 21.92 30.33
C TRP A 186 -28.00 21.25 28.98
N MET A 187 -27.24 20.20 28.66
CA MET A 187 -27.43 19.40 27.43
C MET A 187 -28.73 18.60 27.48
N SER A 188 -29.15 18.10 28.65
CA SER A 188 -30.42 17.37 28.79
C SER A 188 -31.68 18.27 28.67
N LYS A 189 -31.55 19.58 28.95
CA LYS A 189 -32.66 20.56 28.83
C LYS A 189 -32.87 21.08 27.40
N LYS A 190 -31.93 20.88 26.46
CA LYS A 190 -32.03 21.33 25.06
C LYS A 190 -32.40 20.22 24.07
N GLY A 191 -33.24 19.29 24.48
CA GLY A 191 -34.00 18.39 23.59
C GLY A 191 -33.12 17.42 22.80
N GLY A 192 -33.06 16.16 23.22
CA GLY A 192 -32.73 15.06 22.33
C GLY A 192 -31.49 14.24 22.65
N ILE A 193 -31.30 13.77 23.88
CA ILE A 193 -30.55 12.54 24.16
C ILE A 193 -31.39 11.70 25.14
N GLY A 194 -32.45 11.14 24.64
CA GLY A 194 -33.10 10.00 25.24
C GLY A 194 -32.26 8.76 24.99
N GLY A 195 -31.52 8.29 25.98
CA GLY A 195 -30.85 7.01 25.87
C GLY A 195 -29.40 6.92 26.32
N MET A 196 -29.07 7.56 27.45
CA MET A 196 -27.79 7.26 28.11
C MET A 196 -28.05 6.62 29.46
N GLY A 197 -28.71 5.47 29.42
CA GLY A 197 -28.79 4.51 30.51
C GLY A 197 -27.79 3.37 30.23
N GLY A 198 -26.69 3.37 30.94
CA GLY A 198 -25.79 2.23 31.00
C GLY A 198 -24.48 2.39 30.25
N ILE A 199 -23.41 2.13 30.95
CA ILE A 199 -22.05 1.88 30.48
C ILE A 199 -21.98 0.68 29.47
N GLY A 200 -23.14 0.11 29.09
CA GLY A 200 -23.28 -0.99 28.10
C GLY A 200 -23.46 -0.55 26.65
N GLY A 201 -23.40 0.75 26.32
CA GLY A 201 -23.63 1.26 24.93
C GLY A 201 -22.38 1.49 24.09
N VAL A 202 -21.20 1.26 24.58
CA VAL A 202 -19.95 1.43 23.82
C VAL A 202 -19.77 0.32 22.76
N GLY A 203 -20.55 -0.77 22.83
CA GLY A 203 -20.49 -1.91 21.88
C GLY A 203 -21.48 -1.87 20.72
N LYS A 204 -22.35 -0.88 20.60
CA LYS A 204 -23.19 -0.71 19.40
C LYS A 204 -22.49 0.24 18.40
N ALA A 205 -21.38 -0.19 17.85
CA ALA A 205 -20.89 0.38 16.61
C ALA A 205 -21.93 0.02 15.54
N ASN A 206 -22.69 1.00 15.05
CA ASN A 206 -23.46 0.84 13.83
C ASN A 206 -22.44 0.54 12.71
N ALA A 207 -22.15 -0.73 12.49
CA ALA A 207 -21.43 -1.15 11.32
C ALA A 207 -22.24 -0.62 10.13
N LYS A 208 -21.64 0.18 9.29
CA LYS A 208 -22.20 0.50 7.99
C LYS A 208 -22.13 -0.76 7.15
N VAL A 209 -23.04 -1.67 7.39
CA VAL A 209 -23.26 -2.82 6.51
C VAL A 209 -23.89 -2.26 5.24
N TYR A 210 -23.12 -2.23 4.17
CA TYR A 210 -23.62 -1.80 2.87
C TYR A 210 -24.46 -2.94 2.29
N MET A 211 -25.78 -2.83 2.43
CA MET A 211 -26.72 -3.71 1.79
C MET A 211 -27.17 -3.09 0.47
N GLU A 212 -26.81 -3.70 -0.64
CA GLU A 212 -27.34 -3.40 -1.97
C GLU A 212 -28.50 -4.37 -2.23
N LYS A 213 -29.72 -3.86 -2.41
CA LYS A 213 -30.89 -4.70 -2.73
C LYS A 213 -30.80 -5.34 -4.11
N SER A 214 -30.12 -4.69 -5.04
CA SER A 214 -29.79 -5.18 -6.37
C SER A 214 -28.48 -4.54 -6.79
N THR A 215 -27.52 -5.34 -7.25
CA THR A 215 -26.21 -4.85 -7.67
C THR A 215 -26.20 -4.22 -9.06
N GLY A 216 -27.22 -4.53 -9.89
CA GLY A 216 -27.29 -4.11 -11.28
C GLY A 216 -26.19 -4.68 -12.19
N VAL A 217 -25.30 -5.54 -11.65
CA VAL A 217 -24.19 -6.18 -12.35
C VAL A 217 -24.50 -7.66 -12.53
N THR A 218 -24.28 -8.20 -13.71
CA THR A 218 -24.52 -9.61 -14.06
C THR A 218 -23.28 -10.26 -14.65
N PHE A 219 -23.29 -11.55 -14.92
CA PHE A 219 -22.18 -12.25 -15.60
C PHE A 219 -21.90 -11.70 -17.02
N ARG A 220 -22.80 -10.94 -17.62
CA ARG A 220 -22.56 -10.24 -18.90
C ARG A 220 -21.56 -9.10 -18.77
N ASP A 221 -21.39 -8.56 -17.56
CA ASP A 221 -20.49 -7.45 -17.25
C ASP A 221 -19.10 -7.95 -16.81
N VAL A 222 -18.97 -9.26 -16.61
CA VAL A 222 -17.71 -9.94 -16.29
C VAL A 222 -17.27 -10.70 -17.53
N ALA A 223 -16.11 -10.34 -18.08
CA ALA A 223 -15.54 -11.01 -19.24
C ALA A 223 -14.46 -12.01 -18.83
N GLY A 224 -14.36 -13.11 -19.56
CA GLY A 224 -13.48 -14.22 -19.23
C GLY A 224 -13.89 -14.90 -17.92
N GLN A 225 -12.98 -15.64 -17.30
CA GLN A 225 -13.19 -16.34 -16.02
C GLN A 225 -14.32 -17.38 -16.11
N ASP A 226 -14.38 -18.12 -17.22
CA ASP A 226 -15.52 -18.97 -17.52
C ASP A 226 -15.63 -20.14 -16.53
N GLU A 227 -14.52 -20.72 -16.10
CA GLU A 227 -14.47 -21.78 -15.07
C GLU A 227 -14.93 -21.24 -13.70
N ALA A 228 -14.57 -20.02 -13.36
CA ALA A 228 -15.05 -19.37 -12.13
C ALA A 228 -16.56 -19.09 -12.19
N LYS A 229 -17.06 -18.64 -13.34
CA LYS A 229 -18.51 -18.42 -13.56
C LYS A 229 -19.29 -19.72 -13.48
N GLU A 230 -18.80 -20.80 -14.08
CA GLU A 230 -19.44 -22.13 -14.00
C GLU A 230 -19.55 -22.57 -12.55
N SER A 231 -18.46 -22.54 -11.78
CA SER A 231 -18.46 -22.87 -10.36
C SER A 231 -19.42 -22.00 -9.53
N LEU A 232 -19.55 -20.71 -9.88
CA LEU A 232 -20.47 -19.79 -9.20
C LEU A 232 -21.92 -19.97 -9.64
N THR A 233 -22.17 -20.43 -10.88
CA THR A 233 -23.52 -20.76 -11.37
C THR A 233 -24.12 -21.91 -10.58
N GLU A 234 -23.31 -22.91 -10.17
CA GLU A 234 -23.78 -23.95 -9.26
C GLU A 234 -24.25 -23.38 -7.92
N ILE A 235 -23.55 -22.38 -7.40
CA ILE A 235 -23.93 -21.69 -6.15
C ILE A 235 -25.23 -20.92 -6.32
N ILE A 236 -25.49 -20.33 -7.49
CA ILE A 236 -26.73 -19.62 -7.83
C ILE A 236 -27.90 -20.62 -7.95
N ASP A 237 -27.72 -21.72 -8.69
CA ASP A 237 -28.76 -22.78 -8.80
C ASP A 237 -29.12 -23.33 -7.42
N PHE A 238 -28.12 -23.46 -6.56
CA PHE A 238 -28.31 -23.86 -5.18
C PHE A 238 -29.16 -22.88 -4.36
N LEU A 239 -28.94 -21.56 -4.49
CA LEU A 239 -29.75 -20.55 -3.82
C LEU A 239 -31.22 -20.61 -4.24
N HIS A 240 -31.48 -20.95 -5.52
CA HIS A 240 -32.84 -21.01 -6.05
C HIS A 240 -33.51 -22.36 -5.80
N ASN A 241 -32.76 -23.46 -5.87
CA ASN A 241 -33.29 -24.83 -5.87
C ASN A 241 -32.60 -25.73 -4.83
N PRO A 242 -32.57 -25.38 -3.52
CA PRO A 242 -31.86 -26.15 -2.51
C PRO A 242 -32.39 -27.59 -2.36
N GLY A 243 -33.67 -27.82 -2.62
CA GLY A 243 -34.33 -29.15 -2.55
C GLY A 243 -33.68 -30.17 -3.48
N LYS A 244 -33.33 -29.79 -4.71
CA LYS A 244 -32.71 -30.66 -5.72
C LYS A 244 -31.41 -31.32 -5.22
N TYR A 245 -30.63 -30.57 -4.43
CA TYR A 245 -29.36 -31.05 -3.87
C TYR A 245 -29.55 -31.91 -2.61
N THR A 246 -30.51 -31.53 -1.76
CA THR A 246 -30.79 -32.27 -0.52
C THR A 246 -31.43 -33.63 -0.78
N GLU A 247 -32.23 -33.78 -1.84
CA GLU A 247 -32.83 -35.03 -2.25
C GLU A 247 -31.82 -36.15 -2.58
N ILE A 248 -30.67 -35.73 -3.17
CA ILE A 248 -29.57 -36.65 -3.52
C ILE A 248 -28.62 -36.84 -2.33
N GLY A 249 -28.80 -36.08 -1.22
CA GLY A 249 -27.93 -36.12 -0.05
C GLY A 249 -26.65 -35.27 -0.18
N ALA A 250 -26.60 -34.38 -1.17
CA ALA A 250 -25.46 -33.45 -1.32
C ALA A 250 -25.40 -32.45 -0.17
N LYS A 251 -24.20 -32.25 0.37
CA LYS A 251 -23.95 -31.22 1.37
C LYS A 251 -23.77 -29.87 0.67
N LEU A 252 -24.51 -28.91 1.15
CA LEU A 252 -24.55 -27.57 0.61
C LEU A 252 -23.31 -26.78 1.02
N PRO A 253 -22.57 -26.12 0.11
CA PRO A 253 -21.46 -25.27 0.50
C PRO A 253 -21.95 -24.07 1.29
N LYS A 254 -21.35 -23.80 2.44
CA LYS A 254 -21.67 -22.61 3.25
C LYS A 254 -21.02 -21.34 2.67
N GLY A 255 -19.87 -21.51 2.01
CA GLY A 255 -19.14 -20.38 1.46
C GLY A 255 -18.17 -20.77 0.35
N ALA A 256 -17.79 -19.76 -0.43
CA ALA A 256 -16.74 -19.87 -1.43
C ALA A 256 -15.70 -18.76 -1.25
N LEU A 257 -14.44 -19.12 -1.45
CA LEU A 257 -13.30 -18.21 -1.38
C LEU A 257 -12.81 -17.89 -2.80
N LEU A 258 -12.90 -16.63 -3.20
CA LEU A 258 -12.37 -16.10 -4.45
C LEU A 258 -10.89 -15.77 -4.25
N VAL A 259 -10.02 -16.45 -5.00
CA VAL A 259 -8.57 -16.35 -4.83
C VAL A 259 -7.94 -15.93 -6.15
N GLY A 260 -7.01 -14.98 -6.11
CA GLY A 260 -6.30 -14.56 -7.33
C GLY A 260 -5.56 -13.25 -7.18
N PRO A 261 -4.82 -12.81 -8.21
CA PRO A 261 -4.08 -11.56 -8.20
C PRO A 261 -4.97 -10.34 -7.96
N PRO A 262 -4.43 -9.21 -7.46
CA PRO A 262 -5.19 -7.97 -7.40
C PRO A 262 -5.62 -7.51 -8.79
N GLY A 263 -6.77 -6.84 -8.89
CA GLY A 263 -7.27 -6.31 -10.17
C GLY A 263 -7.92 -7.31 -11.12
N THR A 264 -8.02 -8.60 -10.78
CA THR A 264 -8.67 -9.64 -11.62
C THR A 264 -10.19 -9.61 -11.59
N GLY A 265 -10.81 -8.73 -10.77
CA GLY A 265 -12.27 -8.55 -10.73
C GLY A 265 -13.01 -9.39 -9.70
N LYS A 266 -12.36 -9.88 -8.64
CA LYS A 266 -12.99 -10.70 -7.57
C LYS A 266 -14.25 -10.05 -6.98
N THR A 267 -14.17 -8.79 -6.60
CA THR A 267 -15.29 -8.01 -6.06
C THR A 267 -16.40 -7.80 -7.09
N LEU A 268 -16.03 -7.57 -8.36
CA LEU A 268 -16.99 -7.44 -9.45
C LEU A 268 -17.73 -8.76 -9.70
N LEU A 269 -17.00 -9.87 -9.68
CA LEU A 269 -17.58 -11.20 -9.85
C LEU A 269 -18.53 -11.55 -8.71
N ALA A 270 -18.19 -11.23 -7.45
CA ALA A 270 -19.10 -11.41 -6.32
C ALA A 270 -20.39 -10.62 -6.46
N LYS A 271 -20.32 -9.36 -6.93
CA LYS A 271 -21.49 -8.54 -7.26
C LYS A 271 -22.31 -9.13 -8.40
N ALA A 272 -21.64 -9.66 -9.42
CA ALA A 272 -22.30 -10.31 -10.56
C ALA A 272 -23.07 -11.57 -10.15
N VAL A 273 -22.53 -12.37 -9.23
CA VAL A 273 -23.25 -13.53 -8.67
C VAL A 273 -24.54 -13.11 -7.99
N ALA A 274 -24.51 -12.06 -7.17
CA ALA A 274 -25.71 -11.56 -6.48
C ALA A 274 -26.74 -10.98 -7.46
N GLY A 275 -26.27 -10.29 -8.51
CA GLY A 275 -27.15 -9.76 -9.55
C GLY A 275 -27.77 -10.83 -10.43
N GLU A 276 -27.01 -11.88 -10.78
CA GLU A 276 -27.52 -13.03 -11.52
C GLU A 276 -28.52 -13.86 -10.69
N ALA A 277 -28.22 -14.04 -9.39
CA ALA A 277 -29.13 -14.68 -8.44
C ALA A 277 -30.32 -13.79 -8.05
N ASN A 278 -30.31 -12.50 -8.37
CA ASN A 278 -31.31 -11.53 -7.97
C ASN A 278 -31.63 -11.53 -6.47
N VAL A 279 -30.56 -11.59 -5.65
CA VAL A 279 -30.64 -11.58 -4.17
C VAL A 279 -29.91 -10.36 -3.59
N PRO A 280 -30.28 -9.93 -2.37
CA PRO A 280 -29.57 -8.87 -1.66
C PRO A 280 -28.08 -9.20 -1.47
N PHE A 281 -27.23 -8.18 -1.61
CA PHE A 281 -25.80 -8.28 -1.50
C PHE A 281 -25.30 -7.44 -0.33
N PHE A 282 -24.64 -8.08 0.65
CA PHE A 282 -23.96 -7.44 1.74
C PHE A 282 -22.47 -7.39 1.43
N SER A 283 -21.87 -6.22 1.39
CA SER A 283 -20.45 -6.05 1.14
C SER A 283 -19.77 -5.40 2.33
N ILE A 284 -18.68 -6.00 2.79
CA ILE A 284 -17.85 -5.48 3.86
C ILE A 284 -16.37 -5.81 3.56
N SER A 285 -15.46 -4.91 3.94
CA SER A 285 -14.03 -5.19 3.88
C SER A 285 -13.56 -5.87 5.17
N GLY A 286 -12.62 -6.80 5.07
CA GLY A 286 -11.95 -7.39 6.24
C GLY A 286 -11.35 -6.33 7.16
N SER A 287 -10.89 -5.20 6.62
CA SER A 287 -10.39 -4.07 7.38
C SER A 287 -11.45 -3.38 8.26
N ASP A 288 -12.74 -3.44 7.88
CA ASP A 288 -13.83 -2.86 8.65
C ASP A 288 -14.09 -3.58 9.97
N PHE A 289 -13.58 -4.81 10.10
CA PHE A 289 -13.67 -5.57 11.36
C PHE A 289 -12.51 -5.29 12.31
N VAL A 290 -11.45 -4.63 11.86
CA VAL A 290 -10.28 -4.33 12.69
C VAL A 290 -10.48 -2.98 13.37
N GLU A 291 -10.52 -2.98 14.70
CA GLU A 291 -10.72 -1.80 15.53
C GLU A 291 -9.70 -1.76 16.67
N MET A 292 -9.51 -0.60 17.29
CA MET A 292 -8.60 -0.46 18.42
C MET A 292 -9.16 -1.07 19.73
N PHE A 293 -10.48 -1.28 19.79
CA PHE A 293 -11.14 -1.79 20.99
C PHE A 293 -11.51 -3.27 20.84
N VAL A 294 -11.02 -4.08 21.75
CA VAL A 294 -11.28 -5.53 21.80
C VAL A 294 -12.78 -5.82 21.87
N GLY A 295 -13.25 -6.71 20.98
CA GLY A 295 -14.64 -7.16 20.93
C GLY A 295 -15.57 -6.38 20.00
N VAL A 296 -15.16 -5.23 19.47
CA VAL A 296 -15.98 -4.45 18.53
C VAL A 296 -16.08 -5.18 17.18
N GLY A 297 -14.98 -5.69 16.66
CA GLY A 297 -14.95 -6.50 15.44
C GLY A 297 -15.85 -7.75 15.53
N ALA A 298 -15.76 -8.48 16.64
CA ALA A 298 -16.62 -9.62 16.91
C ALA A 298 -18.12 -9.25 17.00
N SER A 299 -18.44 -8.07 17.52
CA SER A 299 -19.83 -7.58 17.54
C SER A 299 -20.33 -7.28 16.13
N ARG A 300 -19.49 -6.67 15.26
CA ARG A 300 -19.84 -6.40 13.87
C ARG A 300 -20.10 -7.68 13.07
N VAL A 301 -19.30 -8.71 13.29
CA VAL A 301 -19.54 -10.03 12.68
C VAL A 301 -20.92 -10.55 13.07
N ARG A 302 -21.27 -10.57 14.36
CA ARG A 302 -22.60 -11.00 14.83
C ARG A 302 -23.74 -10.19 14.23
N ASP A 303 -23.58 -8.87 14.18
CA ASP A 303 -24.61 -7.99 13.63
C ASP A 303 -24.79 -8.22 12.12
N LEU A 304 -23.70 -8.42 11.36
CA LEU A 304 -23.74 -8.77 9.94
C LEU A 304 -24.54 -10.05 9.69
N PHE A 305 -24.21 -11.14 10.35
CA PHE A 305 -24.91 -12.43 10.19
C PHE A 305 -26.38 -12.35 10.64
N LYS A 306 -26.66 -11.58 11.69
CA LYS A 306 -28.03 -11.33 12.16
C LYS A 306 -28.85 -10.56 11.14
N GLU A 307 -28.28 -9.54 10.51
CA GLU A 307 -28.99 -8.77 9.46
C GLU A 307 -29.16 -9.59 8.18
N ALA A 308 -28.12 -10.33 7.76
CA ALA A 308 -28.20 -11.23 6.60
C ALA A 308 -29.30 -12.31 6.78
N SER A 309 -29.39 -12.89 7.97
CA SER A 309 -30.41 -13.91 8.29
C SER A 309 -31.85 -13.37 8.23
N LYS A 310 -32.06 -12.05 8.39
CA LYS A 310 -33.40 -11.44 8.31
C LYS A 310 -33.91 -11.27 6.88
N VAL A 311 -32.99 -11.14 5.92
CA VAL A 311 -33.30 -10.86 4.51
C VAL A 311 -32.94 -11.98 3.56
N ALA A 312 -32.71 -13.18 4.11
CA ALA A 312 -32.41 -14.37 3.32
C ALA A 312 -33.57 -14.68 2.32
N PRO A 313 -33.27 -15.14 1.09
CA PRO A 313 -31.95 -15.48 0.58
C PRO A 313 -31.09 -14.27 0.25
N CYS A 314 -29.77 -14.31 0.58
CA CYS A 314 -28.84 -13.22 0.33
C CYS A 314 -27.39 -13.73 0.22
N ILE A 315 -26.52 -12.89 -0.32
CA ILE A 315 -25.08 -13.13 -0.38
C ILE A 315 -24.36 -12.14 0.54
N VAL A 316 -23.47 -12.66 1.39
CA VAL A 316 -22.57 -11.86 2.21
C VAL A 316 -21.17 -11.97 1.61
N PHE A 317 -20.59 -10.86 1.27
CA PHE A 317 -19.24 -10.78 0.69
C PHE A 317 -18.28 -10.08 1.63
N ILE A 318 -17.16 -10.74 1.91
CA ILE A 318 -16.07 -10.20 2.70
C ILE A 318 -14.85 -10.03 1.79
N ASP A 319 -14.52 -8.80 1.47
CA ASP A 319 -13.30 -8.51 0.71
C ASP A 319 -12.09 -8.48 1.63
N GLU A 320 -10.90 -8.79 1.10
CA GLU A 320 -9.65 -8.80 1.85
C GLU A 320 -9.72 -9.58 3.16
N ILE A 321 -10.28 -10.79 3.12
CA ILE A 321 -10.47 -11.64 4.30
C ILE A 321 -9.16 -11.95 5.03
N ASP A 322 -8.01 -11.87 4.36
CA ASP A 322 -6.67 -12.04 4.92
C ASP A 322 -6.32 -10.99 5.98
N THR A 323 -7.02 -9.86 6.03
CA THR A 323 -6.86 -8.85 7.07
C THR A 323 -7.22 -9.38 8.46
N ILE A 324 -8.26 -10.21 8.56
CA ILE A 324 -8.72 -10.83 9.81
C ILE A 324 -8.38 -12.33 9.91
N GLY A 325 -8.25 -12.99 8.77
CA GLY A 325 -8.07 -14.43 8.65
C GLY A 325 -6.64 -14.95 8.72
N LYS A 326 -5.68 -14.12 9.12
CA LYS A 326 -4.26 -14.48 9.13
C LYS A 326 -3.95 -15.58 10.16
N SER A 327 -3.14 -16.56 9.74
CA SER A 327 -2.64 -17.65 10.58
C SER A 327 -1.85 -17.13 11.79
N ARG A 328 -1.91 -17.91 12.89
CA ARG A 328 -1.26 -17.62 14.17
C ARG A 328 0.25 -17.77 14.04
N ASP A 329 0.97 -16.70 13.75
CA ASP A 329 2.42 -16.67 13.90
C ASP A 329 2.77 -16.39 15.36
N ASN A 330 3.62 -17.23 15.94
CA ASN A 330 4.11 -17.20 17.32
C ASN A 330 4.97 -15.94 17.66
N ARG A 331 4.69 -14.78 17.08
CA ARG A 331 5.39 -13.53 17.46
C ARG A 331 4.59 -12.81 18.50
N MET A 332 5.16 -12.74 19.70
CA MET A 332 4.66 -12.01 20.87
C MET A 332 4.17 -10.61 20.51
N GLY A 333 2.89 -10.34 20.82
CA GLY A 333 2.36 -9.00 21.01
C GLY A 333 1.29 -8.55 20.00
N GLY A 334 0.04 -8.46 20.44
CA GLY A 334 -0.90 -7.45 19.95
C GLY A 334 -1.96 -7.85 18.93
N ASN A 335 -2.37 -9.13 18.81
CA ASN A 335 -3.40 -9.55 17.86
C ASN A 335 -4.71 -10.10 18.48
N ASP A 336 -4.94 -9.88 19.79
CA ASP A 336 -6.09 -10.46 20.51
C ASP A 336 -7.45 -10.07 19.86
N GLU A 337 -7.57 -8.87 19.33
CA GLU A 337 -8.80 -8.39 18.71
C GLU A 337 -9.09 -9.11 17.38
N ARG A 338 -8.05 -9.28 16.53
CA ARG A 338 -8.19 -9.99 15.25
C ARG A 338 -8.52 -11.46 15.46
N GLU A 339 -7.87 -12.12 16.41
CA GLU A 339 -8.17 -13.50 16.77
C GLU A 339 -9.59 -13.66 17.32
N GLN A 340 -10.04 -12.73 18.16
CA GLN A 340 -11.41 -12.75 18.68
C GLN A 340 -12.43 -12.56 17.55
N THR A 341 -12.16 -11.68 16.61
CA THR A 341 -13.00 -11.43 15.43
C THR A 341 -13.03 -12.66 14.52
N LEU A 342 -11.87 -13.27 14.24
CA LEU A 342 -11.78 -14.51 13.48
C LEU A 342 -12.55 -15.65 14.15
N ASN A 343 -12.35 -15.87 15.45
CA ASN A 343 -13.05 -16.89 16.20
C ASN A 343 -14.56 -16.68 16.19
N GLN A 344 -15.03 -15.41 16.26
CA GLN A 344 -16.45 -15.10 16.11
C GLN A 344 -16.96 -15.41 14.71
N LEU A 345 -16.20 -15.05 13.66
CA LEU A 345 -16.56 -15.40 12.27
C LEU A 345 -16.69 -16.91 12.10
N LEU A 346 -15.73 -17.68 12.61
CA LEU A 346 -15.78 -19.15 12.58
C LEU A 346 -17.00 -19.71 13.33
N ALA A 347 -17.33 -19.14 14.49
CA ALA A 347 -18.49 -19.54 15.29
C ALA A 347 -19.81 -19.24 14.55
N GLU A 348 -19.94 -18.06 13.90
CA GLU A 348 -21.12 -17.74 13.11
C GLU A 348 -21.26 -18.64 11.88
N MET A 349 -20.14 -18.96 11.19
CA MET A 349 -20.14 -19.88 10.05
C MET A 349 -20.54 -21.30 10.48
N ASP A 350 -20.06 -21.78 11.63
CA ASP A 350 -20.39 -23.12 12.13
C ASP A 350 -21.87 -23.21 12.58
N GLY A 351 -22.35 -22.16 13.25
CA GLY A 351 -23.74 -22.04 13.71
C GLY A 351 -24.78 -21.75 12.63
N PHE A 352 -24.31 -21.53 11.41
CA PHE A 352 -25.13 -21.09 10.29
C PHE A 352 -25.77 -22.28 9.56
N ASP A 353 -27.07 -22.17 9.31
CA ASP A 353 -27.85 -23.18 8.57
C ASP A 353 -27.88 -22.83 7.07
N PRO A 354 -27.21 -23.60 6.20
CA PRO A 354 -27.16 -23.31 4.76
C PRO A 354 -28.54 -23.40 4.09
N THR A 355 -29.51 -24.08 4.68
CA THR A 355 -30.85 -24.18 4.13
C THR A 355 -31.63 -22.87 4.19
N LYS A 356 -31.18 -21.91 5.00
CA LYS A 356 -31.78 -20.56 5.09
C LYS A 356 -31.47 -19.66 3.90
N GLY A 357 -30.65 -20.11 2.94
CA GLY A 357 -30.37 -19.36 1.73
C GLY A 357 -29.41 -18.18 1.90
N VAL A 358 -28.53 -18.20 2.92
CA VAL A 358 -27.44 -17.23 3.00
C VAL A 358 -26.16 -17.91 2.52
N ILE A 359 -25.41 -17.28 1.63
CA ILE A 359 -24.12 -17.76 1.15
C ILE A 359 -23.06 -16.73 1.47
N LEU A 360 -21.92 -17.21 1.97
CA LEU A 360 -20.78 -16.40 2.27
C LEU A 360 -19.76 -16.47 1.13
N LEU A 361 -19.45 -15.35 0.51
CA LEU A 361 -18.33 -15.20 -0.43
C LEU A 361 -17.22 -14.41 0.27
N ALA A 362 -15.98 -14.84 0.10
CA ALA A 362 -14.84 -14.04 0.55
C ALA A 362 -13.82 -13.91 -0.58
N ALA A 363 -13.04 -12.84 -0.57
CA ALA A 363 -11.96 -12.63 -1.52
C ALA A 363 -10.63 -12.39 -0.82
N THR A 364 -9.56 -12.92 -1.40
CA THR A 364 -8.18 -12.68 -0.95
C THR A 364 -7.21 -12.70 -2.12
N ASN A 365 -6.13 -11.92 -1.98
CA ASN A 365 -4.96 -11.99 -2.84
C ASN A 365 -3.84 -12.88 -2.23
N ARG A 366 -4.03 -13.33 -0.98
CA ARG A 366 -3.00 -14.02 -0.18
C ARG A 366 -3.56 -15.25 0.51
N PRO A 367 -3.92 -16.30 -0.23
CA PRO A 367 -4.52 -17.50 0.35
C PRO A 367 -3.57 -18.23 1.33
N GLU A 368 -2.26 -18.08 1.12
CA GLU A 368 -1.21 -18.71 1.93
C GLU A 368 -1.12 -18.19 3.37
N VAL A 369 -1.61 -16.98 3.65
CA VAL A 369 -1.59 -16.42 5.00
C VAL A 369 -2.84 -16.76 5.81
N LEU A 370 -3.87 -17.34 5.17
CA LEU A 370 -5.13 -17.64 5.83
C LEU A 370 -4.99 -18.79 6.84
N ASP A 371 -5.68 -18.64 7.94
CA ASP A 371 -5.82 -19.72 8.93
C ASP A 371 -6.54 -20.92 8.30
N GLN A 372 -5.94 -22.10 8.44
CA GLN A 372 -6.49 -23.35 7.91
C GLN A 372 -7.91 -23.66 8.44
N ALA A 373 -8.27 -23.11 9.59
CA ALA A 373 -9.62 -23.24 10.14
C ALA A 373 -10.70 -22.65 9.24
N LEU A 374 -10.41 -21.56 8.50
CA LEU A 374 -11.34 -20.98 7.52
C LEU A 374 -11.57 -21.90 6.32
N LEU A 375 -10.59 -22.72 5.98
CA LEU A 375 -10.57 -23.56 4.79
C LEU A 375 -11.07 -24.99 5.04
N ARG A 376 -11.56 -25.27 6.27
CA ARG A 376 -12.13 -26.59 6.62
C ARG A 376 -13.51 -26.77 6.00
N PRO A 377 -13.89 -28.02 5.63
CA PRO A 377 -15.25 -28.31 5.17
C PRO A 377 -16.31 -27.80 6.15
N GLY A 378 -17.37 -27.21 5.62
CA GLY A 378 -18.43 -26.54 6.39
C GLY A 378 -18.20 -25.04 6.60
N ARG A 379 -17.16 -24.44 6.00
CA ARG A 379 -16.85 -23.01 6.04
C ARG A 379 -16.62 -22.48 4.62
N PHE A 380 -15.39 -22.14 4.22
CA PHE A 380 -15.08 -21.86 2.81
C PHE A 380 -14.73 -23.17 2.11
N ASP A 381 -15.78 -23.91 1.77
CA ASP A 381 -15.68 -25.25 1.20
C ASP A 381 -15.10 -25.28 -0.20
N ARG A 382 -15.36 -24.21 -0.96
CA ARG A 382 -14.92 -24.07 -2.34
C ARG A 382 -13.90 -22.97 -2.49
N ARG A 383 -12.80 -23.27 -3.17
CA ARG A 383 -11.83 -22.27 -3.63
C ARG A 383 -12.03 -22.08 -5.10
N ILE A 384 -12.31 -20.83 -5.50
CA ILE A 384 -12.52 -20.44 -6.89
C ILE A 384 -11.36 -19.55 -7.27
N ILE A 385 -10.55 -20.05 -8.20
CA ILE A 385 -9.36 -19.34 -8.68
C ILE A 385 -9.79 -18.34 -9.76
N ILE A 386 -9.33 -17.11 -9.64
CA ILE A 386 -9.59 -16.01 -10.57
C ILE A 386 -8.24 -15.50 -11.06
N ASP A 387 -7.72 -16.16 -12.09
CA ASP A 387 -6.40 -15.87 -12.64
C ASP A 387 -6.40 -14.67 -13.58
N ARG A 388 -5.20 -14.31 -14.06
CA ARG A 388 -5.04 -13.32 -15.12
C ARG A 388 -5.73 -13.81 -16.38
N PRO A 389 -6.45 -12.95 -17.12
CA PRO A 389 -7.15 -13.35 -18.32
C PRO A 389 -6.17 -13.77 -19.43
N ASN A 390 -6.47 -14.89 -20.11
CA ASN A 390 -5.83 -15.30 -21.34
C ASN A 390 -6.19 -14.35 -22.49
N LEU A 391 -5.66 -14.55 -23.71
CA LEU A 391 -5.92 -13.68 -24.86
C LEU A 391 -7.41 -13.49 -25.15
N ALA A 392 -8.18 -14.57 -25.11
CA ALA A 392 -9.62 -14.51 -25.34
C ALA A 392 -10.34 -13.73 -24.23
N GLY A 393 -9.93 -13.94 -22.96
CA GLY A 393 -10.42 -13.21 -21.81
C GLY A 393 -10.06 -11.73 -21.86
N ARG A 394 -8.82 -11.37 -22.28
CA ARG A 394 -8.45 -9.95 -22.45
C ARG A 394 -9.24 -9.28 -23.55
N LEU A 395 -9.42 -9.96 -24.69
CA LEU A 395 -10.25 -9.45 -25.78
C LEU A 395 -11.70 -9.21 -25.31
N ALA A 396 -12.30 -10.19 -24.63
CA ALA A 396 -13.63 -10.06 -24.09
C ALA A 396 -13.75 -8.92 -23.05
N THR A 397 -12.71 -8.77 -22.20
CA THR A 397 -12.64 -7.68 -21.22
C THR A 397 -12.56 -6.30 -21.89
N LEU A 398 -11.73 -6.16 -22.92
CA LEU A 398 -11.67 -4.94 -23.72
C LEU A 398 -13.02 -4.63 -24.38
N GLN A 399 -13.71 -5.64 -24.93
CA GLN A 399 -15.04 -5.49 -25.52
C GLN A 399 -16.07 -4.99 -24.48
N VAL A 400 -16.01 -5.50 -23.23
CA VAL A 400 -16.91 -5.03 -22.16
C VAL A 400 -16.62 -3.58 -21.82
N HIS A 401 -15.36 -3.18 -21.63
CA HIS A 401 -14.99 -1.83 -21.24
C HIS A 401 -15.18 -0.80 -22.37
N THR A 402 -15.18 -1.24 -23.63
CA THR A 402 -15.40 -0.35 -24.79
C THR A 402 -16.86 -0.22 -25.21
N ARG A 403 -17.83 -0.95 -24.61
CA ARG A 403 -19.26 -0.90 -24.97
C ARG A 403 -19.84 0.51 -25.03
N ASN A 404 -19.42 1.38 -24.12
CA ASN A 404 -19.92 2.74 -23.99
C ASN A 404 -19.00 3.79 -24.62
N ILE A 405 -17.96 3.37 -25.33
CA ILE A 405 -16.94 4.24 -25.94
C ILE A 405 -17.10 4.19 -27.46
N LYS A 406 -17.01 5.37 -28.08
CA LYS A 406 -17.03 5.46 -29.54
C LYS A 406 -15.66 5.12 -30.08
N LEU A 407 -15.53 3.95 -30.70
CA LEU A 407 -14.31 3.49 -31.36
C LEU A 407 -14.29 3.95 -32.83
N GLY A 408 -13.11 4.21 -33.36
CA GLY A 408 -12.85 4.42 -34.78
C GLY A 408 -12.94 3.10 -35.56
N GLU A 409 -13.09 3.20 -36.87
CA GLU A 409 -13.14 2.04 -37.77
C GLU A 409 -11.81 1.29 -37.87
N ASP A 410 -10.72 1.98 -37.51
CA ASP A 410 -9.35 1.46 -37.48
C ASP A 410 -9.04 0.56 -36.28
N VAL A 411 -9.95 0.49 -35.28
CA VAL A 411 -9.68 -0.19 -34.01
C VAL A 411 -9.77 -1.70 -34.14
N ASN A 412 -8.66 -2.37 -33.83
CA ASN A 412 -8.56 -3.83 -33.72
C ASN A 412 -8.26 -4.23 -32.28
N LEU A 413 -9.31 -4.56 -31.52
CA LEU A 413 -9.17 -4.96 -30.11
C LEU A 413 -8.36 -6.24 -29.90
N LYS A 414 -8.27 -7.14 -30.92
CA LYS A 414 -7.45 -8.34 -30.85
C LYS A 414 -5.95 -7.99 -30.80
N LYS A 415 -5.52 -6.99 -31.59
CA LYS A 415 -4.14 -6.48 -31.53
C LYS A 415 -3.83 -5.87 -30.16
N VAL A 416 -4.78 -5.12 -29.60
CA VAL A 416 -4.63 -4.56 -28.25
C VAL A 416 -4.58 -5.66 -27.20
N ALA A 417 -5.39 -6.71 -27.31
CA ALA A 417 -5.38 -7.85 -26.42
C ALA A 417 -4.04 -8.63 -26.47
N LEU A 418 -3.42 -8.76 -27.66
CA LEU A 418 -2.08 -9.31 -27.81
C LEU A 418 -1.04 -8.46 -27.10
N ALA A 419 -1.09 -7.15 -27.31
CA ALA A 419 -0.17 -6.19 -26.69
C ALA A 419 -0.22 -6.24 -25.15
N THR A 420 -1.41 -6.48 -24.60
CA THR A 420 -1.65 -6.45 -23.15
C THR A 420 -1.44 -7.79 -22.46
N ALA A 421 -0.52 -8.62 -22.94
CA ALA A 421 -0.18 -9.88 -22.29
C ALA A 421 0.23 -9.67 -20.83
N GLY A 422 -0.36 -10.47 -19.91
CA GLY A 422 -0.10 -10.35 -18.47
C GLY A 422 -0.90 -9.26 -17.73
N CYS A 423 -1.61 -8.36 -18.43
CA CYS A 423 -2.48 -7.37 -17.79
C CYS A 423 -3.71 -8.01 -17.15
N VAL A 424 -4.14 -7.44 -16.03
CA VAL A 424 -5.40 -7.81 -15.36
C VAL A 424 -6.56 -6.95 -15.83
N GLY A 425 -7.80 -7.32 -15.44
CA GLY A 425 -9.00 -6.58 -15.85
C GLY A 425 -8.99 -5.09 -15.49
N ALA A 426 -8.42 -4.74 -14.34
CA ALA A 426 -8.28 -3.36 -13.90
C ALA A 426 -7.34 -2.54 -14.79
N ASP A 427 -6.23 -3.15 -15.26
CA ASP A 427 -5.29 -2.51 -16.17
C ASP A 427 -5.93 -2.22 -17.52
N LEU A 428 -6.69 -3.20 -18.04
CA LEU A 428 -7.43 -3.06 -19.29
C LEU A 428 -8.53 -1.98 -19.22
N ALA A 429 -9.23 -1.90 -18.09
CA ALA A 429 -10.20 -0.84 -17.84
C ALA A 429 -9.54 0.55 -17.83
N ASN A 430 -8.39 0.66 -17.12
CA ASN A 430 -7.62 1.89 -17.08
C ASN A 430 -7.07 2.28 -18.46
N LEU A 431 -6.55 1.32 -19.22
CA LEU A 431 -6.07 1.53 -20.59
C LEU A 431 -7.17 2.14 -21.48
N VAL A 432 -8.36 1.56 -21.46
CA VAL A 432 -9.50 2.04 -22.27
C VAL A 432 -9.92 3.45 -21.85
N ASN A 433 -9.92 3.74 -20.54
CA ASN A 433 -10.21 5.07 -20.02
C ASN A 433 -9.14 6.10 -20.44
N GLU A 434 -7.85 5.78 -20.33
CA GLU A 434 -6.76 6.65 -20.75
C GLU A 434 -6.77 6.92 -22.26
N ALA A 435 -7.10 5.90 -23.07
CA ALA A 435 -7.27 6.07 -24.51
C ALA A 435 -8.41 7.07 -24.83
N ALA A 436 -9.53 6.98 -24.12
CA ALA A 436 -10.64 7.92 -24.28
C ALA A 436 -10.23 9.35 -23.86
N LEU A 437 -9.52 9.50 -22.74
CA LEU A 437 -8.99 10.78 -22.29
C LEU A 437 -7.98 11.38 -23.29
N ARG A 438 -7.13 10.53 -23.91
CA ARG A 438 -6.20 10.94 -24.95
C ARG A 438 -6.92 11.44 -26.20
N ALA A 439 -7.96 10.75 -26.66
CA ALA A 439 -8.76 11.17 -27.79
C ALA A 439 -9.40 12.55 -27.55
N VAL A 440 -9.94 12.78 -26.36
CA VAL A 440 -10.50 14.10 -25.97
C VAL A 440 -9.41 15.17 -25.93
N ARG A 441 -8.24 14.89 -25.34
CA ARG A 441 -7.09 15.85 -25.34
C ARG A 441 -6.64 16.23 -26.75
N LYS A 442 -6.73 15.31 -27.71
CA LYS A 442 -6.45 15.58 -29.15
C LYS A 442 -7.65 16.18 -29.91
N GLY A 443 -8.75 16.54 -29.23
CA GLY A 443 -9.95 17.15 -29.86
C GLY A 443 -10.80 16.18 -30.68
N ARG A 444 -10.59 14.88 -30.57
CA ARG A 444 -11.32 13.84 -31.30
C ARG A 444 -12.55 13.36 -30.52
N LYS A 445 -13.55 12.85 -31.23
CA LYS A 445 -14.79 12.33 -30.65
C LYS A 445 -14.85 10.79 -30.67
N VAL A 446 -13.82 10.15 -31.22
CA VAL A 446 -13.67 8.70 -31.33
C VAL A 446 -12.29 8.30 -30.89
N VAL A 447 -12.16 7.12 -30.29
CA VAL A 447 -10.90 6.51 -29.89
C VAL A 447 -10.35 5.73 -31.06
N THR A 448 -9.09 5.97 -31.43
CA THR A 448 -8.37 5.29 -32.51
C THR A 448 -7.51 4.17 -31.96
N GLN A 449 -6.98 3.31 -32.86
CA GLN A 449 -6.00 2.28 -32.52
C GLN A 449 -4.75 2.88 -31.85
N GLU A 450 -4.27 4.02 -32.39
CA GLU A 450 -3.13 4.76 -31.83
C GLU A 450 -3.37 5.20 -30.37
N ASP A 451 -4.61 5.60 -30.03
CA ASP A 451 -4.91 6.00 -28.65
C ASP A 451 -4.85 4.82 -27.69
N LEU A 452 -5.32 3.65 -28.10
CA LEU A 452 -5.28 2.44 -27.29
C LEU A 452 -3.84 1.95 -27.08
N LEU A 453 -3.02 1.96 -28.10
CA LEU A 453 -1.60 1.57 -27.99
C LEU A 453 -0.80 2.58 -27.15
N ALA A 454 -1.00 3.88 -27.35
CA ALA A 454 -0.36 4.90 -26.54
C ALA A 454 -0.85 4.89 -25.06
N ALA A 455 -2.12 4.53 -24.83
CA ALA A 455 -2.62 4.32 -23.46
C ALA A 455 -1.99 3.08 -22.80
N PHE A 456 -1.73 2.02 -23.57
CA PHE A 456 -1.00 0.86 -23.09
C PHE A 456 0.43 1.23 -22.66
N GLU A 457 1.13 2.00 -23.50
CA GLU A 457 2.47 2.51 -23.15
C GLU A 457 2.42 3.38 -21.89
N LEU A 458 1.41 4.24 -21.77
CA LEU A 458 1.20 5.06 -20.58
C LEU A 458 1.02 4.24 -19.30
N VAL A 459 0.29 3.13 -19.38
CA VAL A 459 0.04 2.23 -18.23
C VAL A 459 1.33 1.49 -17.83
N ILE A 460 2.16 1.07 -18.79
CA ILE A 460 3.40 0.33 -18.53
C ILE A 460 4.56 1.25 -18.17
N ALA A 461 4.83 2.29 -18.97
CA ALA A 461 6.02 3.13 -18.84
C ALA A 461 5.76 4.46 -18.13
N GLY A 462 4.48 4.84 -17.95
CA GLY A 462 4.10 6.15 -17.43
C GLY A 462 4.08 7.24 -18.51
N THR A 463 3.92 8.49 -18.08
CA THR A 463 3.90 9.65 -19.00
C THR A 463 5.31 10.05 -19.44
N GLU A 464 5.45 10.54 -20.66
CA GLU A 464 6.66 11.16 -21.14
C GLU A 464 7.06 12.37 -20.26
N LYS A 465 8.31 12.44 -19.88
CA LYS A 465 8.85 13.59 -19.12
C LYS A 465 9.11 14.77 -20.03
N LYS A 466 8.22 15.74 -20.01
CA LYS A 466 8.44 17.02 -20.71
C LYS A 466 9.48 17.84 -19.94
N GLY A 467 10.66 18.04 -20.53
CA GLY A 467 11.73 18.87 -19.96
C GLY A 467 12.89 18.12 -19.29
N SER A 468 12.98 16.79 -19.44
CA SER A 468 14.21 16.08 -19.12
C SER A 468 15.24 16.36 -20.21
N VAL A 469 16.27 17.13 -19.88
CA VAL A 469 17.38 17.40 -20.81
C VAL A 469 18.47 16.37 -20.54
N LEU A 470 18.47 15.28 -21.33
CA LEU A 470 19.61 14.37 -21.38
C LEU A 470 20.74 15.06 -22.16
N THR A 471 21.96 14.91 -21.67
CA THR A 471 23.15 15.32 -22.46
C THR A 471 23.27 14.45 -23.71
N GLU A 472 23.94 14.95 -24.75
CA GLU A 472 24.18 14.18 -25.96
C GLU A 472 24.90 12.84 -25.70
N PHE A 473 25.76 12.82 -24.69
CA PHE A 473 26.41 11.59 -24.24
C PHE A 473 25.41 10.60 -23.63
N GLU A 474 24.53 11.07 -22.75
CA GLU A 474 23.50 10.24 -22.13
C GLU A 474 22.48 9.73 -23.14
N LYS A 475 22.02 10.58 -24.08
CA LYS A 475 21.14 10.15 -25.19
C LYS A 475 21.78 9.01 -26.00
N LYS A 476 23.05 9.20 -26.36
CA LYS A 476 23.78 8.17 -27.10
C LYS A 476 23.93 6.88 -26.29
N LEU A 477 24.20 6.98 -25.02
CA LEU A 477 24.34 5.85 -24.13
C LEU A 477 23.04 5.06 -24.00
N VAL A 478 21.90 5.76 -23.75
CA VAL A 478 20.57 5.15 -23.71
C VAL A 478 20.22 4.53 -25.07
N ALA A 479 20.52 5.18 -26.18
CA ALA A 479 20.26 4.63 -27.50
C ALA A 479 21.00 3.30 -27.76
N TYR A 480 22.30 3.22 -27.39
CA TYR A 480 23.03 1.98 -27.47
C TYR A 480 22.52 0.90 -26.53
N HIS A 481 22.10 1.28 -25.32
CA HIS A 481 21.50 0.38 -24.36
C HIS A 481 20.23 -0.27 -24.90
N GLU A 482 19.27 0.53 -25.37
CA GLU A 482 18.00 0.04 -25.91
C GLU A 482 18.15 -0.75 -27.21
N VAL A 483 18.99 -0.25 -28.13
CA VAL A 483 19.30 -0.98 -29.34
C VAL A 483 20.06 -2.27 -29.03
N GLY A 484 20.86 -2.29 -27.95
CA GLY A 484 21.53 -3.50 -27.48
C GLY A 484 20.54 -4.62 -27.17
N HIS A 485 19.47 -4.33 -26.42
CA HIS A 485 18.38 -5.27 -26.19
C HIS A 485 17.74 -5.73 -27.50
N ALA A 486 17.37 -4.78 -28.35
CA ALA A 486 16.69 -5.06 -29.61
C ALA A 486 17.54 -5.92 -30.60
N MET A 487 18.84 -5.66 -30.68
CA MET A 487 19.77 -6.43 -31.52
C MET A 487 19.92 -7.87 -31.04
N VAL A 488 20.02 -8.06 -29.71
CA VAL A 488 20.06 -9.39 -29.10
C VAL A 488 18.78 -10.16 -29.42
N VAL A 489 17.60 -9.49 -29.30
CA VAL A 489 16.31 -10.08 -29.69
C VAL A 489 16.33 -10.53 -31.17
N TYR A 490 16.71 -9.64 -32.05
CA TYR A 490 16.65 -9.90 -33.49
C TYR A 490 17.59 -11.04 -33.97
N LYS A 491 18.77 -11.15 -33.36
CA LYS A 491 19.79 -12.12 -33.73
C LYS A 491 19.68 -13.47 -33.02
N GLN A 492 18.81 -13.57 -32.01
CA GLN A 492 18.53 -14.82 -31.30
C GLN A 492 17.25 -15.50 -31.79
N LYS A 493 17.19 -16.83 -31.54
CA LYS A 493 15.96 -17.61 -31.65
C LYS A 493 15.24 -17.63 -30.30
N ASN A 494 13.97 -17.94 -30.30
CA ASN A 494 13.14 -18.10 -29.10
C ASN A 494 12.95 -16.79 -28.29
N THR A 495 12.94 -15.66 -28.98
CA THR A 495 12.66 -14.33 -28.43
C THR A 495 11.35 -13.79 -28.97
N GLU A 496 10.73 -12.88 -28.26
CA GLU A 496 9.55 -12.14 -28.71
C GLU A 496 10.01 -11.00 -29.63
N PRO A 497 9.33 -10.69 -30.75
CA PRO A 497 9.78 -9.66 -31.70
C PRO A 497 9.75 -8.26 -31.05
N VAL A 498 10.67 -7.40 -31.47
CA VAL A 498 10.71 -5.99 -31.09
C VAL A 498 9.54 -5.27 -31.72
N GLN A 499 8.74 -4.59 -30.92
CA GLN A 499 7.68 -3.72 -31.40
C GLN A 499 8.16 -2.28 -31.54
N LYS A 500 8.82 -1.75 -30.51
CA LYS A 500 9.18 -0.35 -30.42
C LYS A 500 10.46 -0.17 -29.61
N ILE A 501 11.27 0.80 -30.01
CA ILE A 501 12.44 1.25 -29.27
C ILE A 501 12.32 2.76 -29.08
N THR A 502 12.49 3.26 -27.88
CA THR A 502 12.43 4.71 -27.60
C THR A 502 13.50 5.14 -26.59
N ILE A 503 14.02 6.32 -26.80
CA ILE A 503 14.95 6.99 -25.88
C ILE A 503 14.30 8.22 -25.18
N VAL A 504 12.98 8.33 -25.26
CA VAL A 504 12.22 9.36 -24.59
C VAL A 504 12.05 8.97 -23.12
N PRO A 505 12.48 9.81 -22.15
CA PRO A 505 12.34 9.49 -20.73
C PRO A 505 10.89 9.46 -20.26
N HIS A 506 10.54 8.51 -19.40
CA HIS A 506 9.21 8.32 -18.84
C HIS A 506 9.17 8.49 -17.31
N THR A 507 7.99 8.71 -16.76
CA THR A 507 7.82 9.06 -15.33
C THR A 507 8.05 7.89 -14.37
N GLN A 508 7.97 6.64 -14.82
CA GLN A 508 8.29 5.46 -14.00
C GLN A 508 9.79 5.20 -13.83
N GLY A 509 10.64 6.11 -14.31
CA GLY A 509 12.07 6.10 -14.04
C GLY A 509 12.93 5.59 -15.18
N SER A 510 12.34 5.09 -16.28
CA SER A 510 13.10 4.69 -17.46
C SER A 510 13.55 5.92 -18.26
N LEU A 511 14.79 5.88 -18.74
CA LEU A 511 15.34 6.88 -19.66
C LEU A 511 15.06 6.54 -21.13
N GLY A 512 14.74 5.28 -21.40
CA GLY A 512 14.29 4.69 -22.65
C GLY A 512 13.65 3.34 -22.35
N TYR A 513 13.12 2.66 -23.33
CA TYR A 513 12.72 1.25 -23.25
C TYR A 513 12.60 0.60 -24.62
N THR A 514 12.80 -0.70 -24.61
CA THR A 514 12.57 -1.59 -25.77
C THR A 514 11.35 -2.45 -25.49
N LEU A 515 10.27 -2.24 -26.23
CA LEU A 515 9.03 -2.99 -26.07
C LEU A 515 9.05 -4.23 -26.95
N LEU A 516 8.89 -5.38 -26.30
CA LEU A 516 8.74 -6.67 -26.97
C LEU A 516 7.27 -7.07 -26.95
N MET A 517 6.82 -7.71 -28.02
CA MET A 517 5.43 -8.13 -28.12
C MET A 517 5.34 -9.56 -28.65
N PRO A 518 4.68 -10.47 -27.94
CA PRO A 518 4.53 -11.84 -28.38
C PRO A 518 3.64 -11.91 -29.62
N GLU A 519 4.02 -12.72 -30.60
CA GLU A 519 3.18 -13.01 -31.76
C GLU A 519 1.99 -13.90 -31.41
N GLU A 520 2.16 -14.77 -30.41
CA GLU A 520 1.15 -15.70 -29.90
C GLU A 520 1.07 -15.61 -28.38
N ASP A 521 -0.06 -16.00 -27.80
CA ASP A 521 -0.28 -16.01 -26.36
C ASP A 521 0.41 -17.23 -25.69
N LYS A 522 1.74 -17.22 -25.67
CA LYS A 522 2.55 -18.20 -24.93
C LYS A 522 2.68 -17.77 -23.48
N THR A 523 1.72 -18.12 -22.64
CA THR A 523 1.68 -17.58 -21.28
C THR A 523 2.20 -18.51 -20.21
N GLU A 524 2.15 -19.82 -20.39
CA GLU A 524 2.28 -20.73 -19.25
C GLU A 524 3.56 -21.58 -19.23
N LEU A 525 4.01 -22.07 -20.37
CA LEU A 525 5.19 -22.94 -20.42
C LEU A 525 6.32 -22.28 -21.19
N ARG A 526 7.48 -22.17 -20.53
CA ARG A 526 8.72 -21.69 -21.14
C ARG A 526 9.79 -22.76 -21.02
N THR A 527 10.48 -22.99 -22.12
CA THR A 527 11.61 -23.92 -22.18
C THR A 527 12.87 -23.31 -21.56
N LYS A 528 13.85 -24.16 -21.23
CA LYS A 528 15.17 -23.72 -20.76
C LYS A 528 15.80 -22.72 -21.74
N ASP A 529 15.70 -22.99 -23.03
CA ASP A 529 16.29 -22.15 -24.08
C ASP A 529 15.60 -20.78 -24.18
N GLU A 530 14.27 -20.71 -24.04
CA GLU A 530 13.53 -19.45 -24.01
C GLU A 530 13.90 -18.61 -22.78
N LEU A 531 14.08 -19.24 -21.62
CA LEU A 531 14.51 -18.52 -20.41
C LEU A 531 15.96 -18.04 -20.51
N MET A 532 16.86 -18.85 -21.08
CA MET A 532 18.24 -18.44 -21.38
C MET A 532 18.27 -17.27 -22.38
N ALA A 533 17.46 -17.33 -23.44
CA ALA A 533 17.32 -16.25 -24.39
C ALA A 533 16.82 -14.97 -23.73
N LYS A 534 15.83 -15.07 -22.85
CA LYS A 534 15.30 -13.93 -22.07
C LYS A 534 16.38 -13.28 -21.21
N ILE A 535 17.18 -14.08 -20.48
CA ILE A 535 18.31 -13.57 -19.69
C ILE A 535 19.32 -12.86 -20.59
N THR A 536 19.65 -13.44 -21.75
CA THR A 536 20.59 -12.86 -22.70
C THR A 536 20.09 -11.51 -23.23
N VAL A 537 18.79 -11.39 -23.53
CA VAL A 537 18.15 -10.13 -23.91
C VAL A 537 18.29 -9.08 -22.80
N SER A 538 17.96 -9.43 -21.55
CA SER A 538 18.14 -8.51 -20.42
C SER A 538 19.59 -8.05 -20.24
N MET A 539 20.57 -8.86 -20.60
CA MET A 539 21.99 -8.47 -20.56
C MET A 539 22.42 -7.61 -21.75
N GLY A 540 21.58 -7.49 -22.79
CA GLY A 540 21.90 -6.79 -24.05
C GLY A 540 22.26 -5.32 -23.87
N GLY A 541 21.52 -4.58 -23.04
CA GLY A 541 21.79 -3.17 -22.77
C GLY A 541 23.16 -2.97 -22.11
N ARG A 542 23.46 -3.71 -21.05
CA ARG A 542 24.78 -3.68 -20.38
C ARG A 542 25.91 -4.07 -21.31
N ALA A 543 25.72 -5.11 -22.11
CA ALA A 543 26.71 -5.55 -23.06
C ALA A 543 26.99 -4.48 -24.14
N ALA A 544 25.97 -3.74 -24.57
CA ALA A 544 26.12 -2.64 -25.52
C ALA A 544 26.91 -1.46 -24.92
N GLU A 545 26.62 -1.10 -23.66
CA GLU A 545 27.38 -0.07 -22.94
C GLU A 545 28.88 -0.41 -22.89
N GLU A 546 29.24 -1.65 -22.56
CA GLU A 546 30.63 -2.09 -22.49
C GLU A 546 31.31 -2.15 -23.87
N VAL A 547 30.65 -2.80 -24.85
CA VAL A 547 31.23 -3.03 -26.18
C VAL A 547 31.43 -1.73 -26.94
N VAL A 548 30.53 -0.76 -26.78
CA VAL A 548 30.51 0.49 -27.55
C VAL A 548 31.08 1.66 -26.84
N MET A 549 30.65 1.89 -25.63
CA MET A 549 30.96 3.10 -24.86
C MET A 549 32.10 2.86 -23.88
N HIS A 550 32.58 1.62 -23.73
CA HIS A 550 33.61 1.20 -22.77
C HIS A 550 33.33 1.69 -21.34
N THR A 551 32.05 1.71 -20.97
CA THR A 551 31.57 2.19 -19.66
C THR A 551 30.48 1.28 -19.14
N MET A 552 30.19 1.38 -17.85
CA MET A 552 29.10 0.69 -17.17
C MET A 552 28.32 1.71 -16.37
N THR A 553 27.00 1.75 -16.51
CA THR A 553 26.15 2.67 -15.77
C THR A 553 25.19 1.96 -14.83
N ASN A 554 24.52 2.72 -14.00
CA ASN A 554 23.45 2.19 -13.15
C ASN A 554 22.12 1.97 -13.91
N GLY A 555 22.04 2.32 -15.20
CA GLY A 555 20.84 2.17 -16.03
C GLY A 555 20.36 0.72 -16.11
N ALA A 556 21.29 -0.22 -16.23
CA ALA A 556 20.99 -1.66 -16.34
C ALA A 556 20.57 -2.34 -15.00
N SER A 557 20.30 -1.59 -13.93
CA SER A 557 20.02 -2.18 -12.61
C SER A 557 18.76 -3.06 -12.62
N GLN A 558 17.70 -2.65 -13.29
CA GLN A 558 16.45 -3.41 -13.40
C GLN A 558 16.66 -4.68 -14.27
N ASP A 559 17.34 -4.55 -15.39
CA ASP A 559 17.63 -5.69 -16.29
C ASP A 559 18.44 -6.78 -15.60
N ILE A 560 19.44 -6.37 -14.80
CA ILE A 560 20.25 -7.30 -14.01
C ILE A 560 19.39 -7.98 -12.94
N GLN A 561 18.48 -7.25 -12.30
CA GLN A 561 17.58 -7.81 -11.30
C GLN A 561 16.62 -8.83 -11.91
N ASP A 562 16.02 -8.48 -13.07
CA ASP A 562 15.10 -9.36 -13.78
C ASP A 562 15.81 -10.62 -14.31
N ALA A 563 16.97 -10.48 -14.90
CA ALA A 563 17.81 -11.59 -15.31
C ALA A 563 18.17 -12.51 -14.13
N THR A 564 18.57 -11.92 -13.00
CA THR A 564 18.90 -12.68 -11.77
C THR A 564 17.69 -13.44 -11.23
N ASN A 565 16.51 -12.83 -11.24
CA ASN A 565 15.27 -13.49 -10.80
C ASN A 565 14.91 -14.68 -11.69
N VAL A 566 15.05 -14.53 -13.01
CA VAL A 566 14.81 -15.62 -13.97
C VAL A 566 15.82 -16.75 -13.75
N ALA A 567 17.12 -16.45 -13.66
CA ALA A 567 18.17 -17.44 -13.44
C ALA A 567 17.99 -18.18 -12.11
N ARG A 568 17.64 -17.44 -11.05
CA ARG A 568 17.36 -18.02 -9.73
C ARG A 568 16.16 -18.97 -9.77
N ASN A 569 15.09 -18.62 -10.50
CA ASN A 569 13.94 -19.51 -10.66
C ASN A 569 14.30 -20.78 -11.45
N MET A 570 15.14 -20.67 -12.47
CA MET A 570 15.62 -21.82 -13.23
C MET A 570 16.37 -22.82 -12.36
N VAL A 571 17.24 -22.32 -11.47
CA VAL A 571 18.04 -23.16 -10.56
C VAL A 571 17.20 -23.66 -9.39
N ALA A 572 16.49 -22.76 -8.70
CA ALA A 572 15.89 -23.05 -7.42
C ALA A 572 14.51 -23.75 -7.50
N MET A 573 13.76 -23.55 -8.61
CA MET A 573 12.36 -23.99 -8.70
C MET A 573 12.04 -24.86 -9.88
N PHE A 574 12.68 -24.63 -11.04
CA PHE A 574 12.29 -25.31 -12.28
C PHE A 574 13.12 -26.57 -12.56
N GLY A 575 14.13 -26.88 -11.74
CA GLY A 575 14.99 -28.03 -11.94
C GLY A 575 15.80 -27.98 -13.25
N MET A 576 16.15 -26.76 -13.71
CA MET A 576 16.85 -26.54 -14.99
C MET A 576 18.37 -26.41 -14.83
N SER A 577 18.89 -26.59 -13.60
CA SER A 577 20.34 -26.63 -13.32
C SER A 577 20.88 -28.04 -13.54
N GLU A 578 22.11 -28.14 -14.07
CA GLU A 578 22.82 -29.41 -14.19
C GLU A 578 23.36 -29.89 -12.83
N GLU A 579 23.72 -28.95 -11.94
CA GLU A 579 24.27 -29.24 -10.64
C GLU A 579 23.25 -29.80 -9.65
N PHE A 580 22.02 -29.20 -9.64
CA PHE A 580 20.97 -29.58 -8.69
C PHE A 580 19.89 -30.50 -9.29
N GLY A 581 19.85 -30.65 -10.61
CA GLY A 581 18.88 -31.50 -11.28
C GLY A 581 17.43 -31.16 -10.93
N MET A 582 16.64 -32.14 -10.52
CA MET A 582 15.22 -32.00 -10.19
C MET A 582 14.93 -31.63 -8.74
N MET A 583 15.89 -31.05 -8.02
CA MET A 583 15.73 -30.62 -6.64
C MET A 583 15.12 -29.22 -6.57
N ALA A 584 14.03 -29.04 -5.80
CA ALA A 584 13.47 -27.75 -5.46
C ALA A 584 14.21 -27.19 -4.23
N LEU A 585 14.89 -26.05 -4.40
CA LEU A 585 15.71 -25.41 -3.36
C LEU A 585 14.99 -24.23 -2.69
N ALA A 586 13.92 -23.75 -3.30
CA ALA A 586 13.13 -22.65 -2.80
C ALA A 586 11.64 -22.83 -3.10
N SER A 587 10.80 -22.27 -2.24
CA SER A 587 9.36 -22.21 -2.43
C SER A 587 8.89 -20.76 -2.49
N ARG A 588 7.84 -20.49 -3.27
CA ARG A 588 7.21 -19.17 -3.28
C ARG A 588 6.46 -18.95 -1.98
N ARG A 589 6.79 -17.88 -1.26
CA ARG A 589 6.05 -17.50 -0.05
C ARG A 589 4.68 -16.93 -0.34
N ASN A 590 4.53 -16.23 -1.47
CA ASN A 590 3.27 -15.64 -1.90
C ASN A 590 2.95 -16.11 -3.31
N GLN A 591 1.74 -16.64 -3.50
CA GLN A 591 1.33 -17.22 -4.78
C GLN A 591 0.97 -16.13 -5.81
N TYR A 592 0.35 -15.03 -5.38
CA TYR A 592 -0.25 -14.01 -6.25
C TYR A 592 0.31 -12.58 -6.06
N LEU A 593 1.17 -12.38 -5.09
CA LEU A 593 1.88 -11.11 -4.88
C LEU A 593 3.36 -11.34 -5.10
N ASP A 594 4.05 -10.35 -5.64
CA ASP A 594 5.50 -10.35 -5.72
C ASP A 594 6.08 -10.36 -4.31
N GLY A 595 6.23 -11.54 -3.77
CA GLY A 595 6.72 -11.80 -2.43
C GLY A 595 7.91 -12.73 -2.48
N GLY A 596 8.91 -12.43 -1.64
CA GLY A 596 10.19 -13.13 -1.59
C GLY A 596 10.05 -14.66 -1.49
N TYR A 597 11.07 -15.33 -1.96
CA TYR A 597 11.22 -16.78 -1.86
C TYR A 597 11.60 -17.20 -0.43
N GLY A 598 11.04 -18.31 0.04
CA GLY A 598 11.58 -19.05 1.18
C GLY A 598 12.67 -19.99 0.67
N MET A 599 13.85 -19.92 1.26
CA MET A 599 14.91 -20.91 0.99
C MET A 599 14.60 -22.17 1.80
N ASP A 600 14.52 -23.30 1.12
CA ASP A 600 14.20 -24.61 1.71
C ASP A 600 15.41 -25.55 1.67
N CYS A 601 16.63 -24.97 1.72
CA CYS A 601 17.88 -25.68 1.65
C CYS A 601 18.91 -25.19 2.70
N ALA A 602 19.96 -25.97 2.92
CA ALA A 602 21.06 -25.60 3.81
C ALA A 602 21.84 -24.39 3.25
N GLN A 603 22.57 -23.66 4.13
CA GLN A 603 23.32 -22.47 3.74
C GLN A 603 24.42 -22.78 2.70
N ASP A 604 25.08 -23.94 2.80
CA ASP A 604 26.09 -24.35 1.84
C ASP A 604 25.49 -24.60 0.44
N THR A 605 24.29 -25.19 0.39
CA THR A 605 23.55 -25.40 -0.85
C THR A 605 23.10 -24.07 -1.45
N ALA A 606 22.68 -23.10 -0.62
CA ALA A 606 22.35 -21.76 -1.06
C ALA A 606 23.56 -21.03 -1.69
N ALA A 607 24.75 -21.19 -1.11
CA ALA A 607 25.98 -20.64 -1.67
C ALA A 607 26.35 -21.27 -3.02
N GLN A 608 26.13 -22.59 -3.19
CA GLN A 608 26.32 -23.28 -4.47
C GLN A 608 25.28 -22.82 -5.50
N MET A 609 24.03 -22.65 -5.08
CA MET A 609 22.96 -22.10 -5.94
C MET A 609 23.35 -20.71 -6.47
N ASP A 610 23.87 -19.80 -5.63
CA ASP A 610 24.32 -18.48 -6.08
C ASP A 610 25.45 -18.56 -7.11
N LYS A 611 26.35 -19.57 -7.00
CA LYS A 611 27.38 -19.83 -8.04
C LYS A 611 26.75 -20.27 -9.35
N ALA A 612 25.83 -21.23 -9.31
CA ALA A 612 25.14 -21.70 -10.51
C ALA A 612 24.32 -20.59 -11.20
N VAL A 613 23.67 -19.72 -10.40
CA VAL A 613 22.98 -18.52 -10.92
C VAL A 613 23.99 -17.59 -11.61
N LYS A 614 25.14 -17.31 -10.97
CA LYS A 614 26.18 -16.46 -11.53
C LYS A 614 26.71 -17.03 -12.85
N GLU A 615 26.97 -18.33 -12.93
CA GLU A 615 27.45 -18.99 -14.16
C GLU A 615 26.45 -18.85 -15.32
N ILE A 616 25.14 -18.97 -15.04
CA ILE A 616 24.10 -18.72 -16.05
C ILE A 616 24.16 -17.28 -16.54
N LEU A 617 24.24 -16.30 -15.62
CA LEU A 617 24.32 -14.89 -15.96
C LEU A 617 25.56 -14.55 -16.76
N ASP A 618 26.73 -15.05 -16.33
CA ASP A 618 28.01 -14.84 -17.03
C ASP A 618 27.97 -15.42 -18.46
N LYS A 619 27.42 -16.61 -18.64
CA LYS A 619 27.26 -17.26 -19.94
C LYS A 619 26.35 -16.45 -20.86
N CYS A 620 25.17 -16.02 -20.37
CA CYS A 620 24.24 -15.20 -21.14
C CYS A 620 24.83 -13.84 -21.50
N TYR A 621 25.57 -13.23 -20.57
CA TYR A 621 26.26 -11.96 -20.81
C TYR A 621 27.33 -12.08 -21.91
N GLN A 622 28.18 -13.11 -21.86
CA GLN A 622 29.17 -13.36 -22.91
C GLN A 622 28.49 -13.59 -24.27
N THR A 623 27.39 -14.34 -24.31
CA THR A 623 26.61 -14.54 -25.53
C THR A 623 26.08 -13.20 -26.08
N ALA A 624 25.57 -12.31 -25.24
CA ALA A 624 25.12 -10.98 -25.64
C ALA A 624 26.28 -10.15 -26.21
N VAL A 625 27.43 -10.16 -25.55
CA VAL A 625 28.65 -9.46 -26.01
C VAL A 625 29.12 -9.96 -27.38
N GLU A 626 29.10 -11.28 -27.58
CA GLU A 626 29.48 -11.89 -28.87
C GLU A 626 28.52 -11.49 -29.99
N ILE A 627 27.21 -11.52 -29.73
CA ILE A 627 26.18 -11.10 -30.70
C ILE A 627 26.39 -9.63 -31.09
N LEU A 628 26.59 -8.75 -30.11
CA LEU A 628 26.74 -7.31 -30.37
C LEU A 628 28.06 -6.98 -31.08
N LYS A 629 29.16 -7.65 -30.73
CA LYS A 629 30.43 -7.48 -31.42
C LYS A 629 30.36 -7.89 -32.87
N ALA A 630 29.70 -9.03 -33.16
CA ALA A 630 29.52 -9.55 -34.51
C ALA A 630 28.63 -8.68 -35.40
N ASN A 631 27.72 -7.88 -34.78
CA ASN A 631 26.73 -7.07 -35.51
C ASN A 631 26.87 -5.58 -35.23
N ARG A 632 28.09 -5.13 -34.95
CA ARG A 632 28.37 -3.75 -34.56
C ARG A 632 27.92 -2.71 -35.59
N GLU A 633 28.20 -2.94 -36.85
CA GLU A 633 27.84 -2.02 -37.94
C GLU A 633 26.32 -1.82 -38.06
N ASP A 634 25.57 -2.91 -37.95
CA ASP A 634 24.11 -2.83 -38.00
C ASP A 634 23.55 -2.08 -36.80
N MET A 635 24.13 -2.31 -35.61
CA MET A 635 23.76 -1.59 -34.40
C MET A 635 24.01 -0.08 -34.52
N ASP A 636 25.16 0.33 -35.06
CA ASP A 636 25.50 1.73 -35.28
C ASP A 636 24.53 2.44 -36.23
N LYS A 637 24.06 1.75 -37.30
CA LYS A 637 23.05 2.27 -38.23
C LYS A 637 21.69 2.51 -37.53
N VAL A 638 21.25 1.52 -36.75
CA VAL A 638 19.97 1.61 -35.98
C VAL A 638 20.05 2.73 -34.97
N VAL A 639 21.17 2.83 -34.22
CA VAL A 639 21.37 3.90 -33.24
C VAL A 639 21.37 5.29 -33.89
N ALA A 640 22.02 5.46 -35.05
CA ALA A 640 22.02 6.73 -35.75
C ALA A 640 20.59 7.17 -36.10
N TYR A 641 19.77 6.27 -36.61
CA TYR A 641 18.37 6.55 -36.95
C TYR A 641 17.50 6.79 -35.68
N LEU A 642 17.74 6.02 -34.63
CA LEU A 642 17.03 6.21 -33.35
C LEU A 642 17.34 7.56 -32.69
N LEU A 643 18.58 8.04 -32.77
CA LEU A 643 18.97 9.37 -32.26
C LEU A 643 18.29 10.51 -33.02
N GLU A 644 17.98 10.34 -34.30
CA GLU A 644 17.27 11.31 -35.12
C GLU A 644 15.76 11.31 -34.85
N LYS A 645 15.14 10.10 -34.77
CA LYS A 645 13.69 9.95 -34.62
C LYS A 645 13.22 9.88 -33.16
N GLU A 646 14.13 9.66 -32.21
CA GLU A 646 13.91 9.43 -30.76
C GLU A 646 13.04 8.19 -30.44
N THR A 647 12.29 7.69 -31.41
CA THR A 647 11.41 6.53 -31.30
C THR A 647 11.31 5.86 -32.67
N ILE A 648 11.55 4.54 -32.70
CA ILE A 648 11.45 3.72 -33.91
C ILE A 648 10.65 2.46 -33.64
N THR A 649 10.03 1.89 -34.67
CA THR A 649 9.36 0.59 -34.64
C THR A 649 10.34 -0.57 -34.87
N GLY A 650 9.99 -1.77 -34.42
CA GLY A 650 10.76 -2.97 -34.72
C GLY A 650 10.85 -3.24 -36.21
N ALA A 651 9.81 -2.89 -36.97
CA ALA A 651 9.80 -3.05 -38.45
C ALA A 651 10.78 -2.10 -39.14
N GLU A 652 10.90 -0.85 -38.69
CA GLU A 652 11.92 0.11 -39.15
C GLU A 652 13.33 -0.38 -38.81
N MET A 653 13.55 -0.89 -37.58
CA MET A 653 14.82 -1.47 -37.17
C MET A 653 15.24 -2.61 -38.12
N VAL A 654 14.33 -3.56 -38.40
CA VAL A 654 14.60 -4.68 -39.33
C VAL A 654 14.90 -4.17 -40.73
N ALA A 655 14.17 -3.16 -41.23
CA ALA A 655 14.42 -2.57 -42.53
C ALA A 655 15.81 -1.96 -42.64
N ILE A 656 16.27 -1.26 -41.59
CA ILE A 656 17.63 -0.67 -41.54
C ILE A 656 18.69 -1.78 -41.62
N ILE A 657 18.53 -2.86 -40.84
CA ILE A 657 19.47 -4.00 -40.85
C ILE A 657 19.52 -4.70 -42.22
N GLU A 658 18.39 -4.84 -42.88
CA GLU A 658 18.28 -5.45 -44.19
C GLU A 658 18.62 -4.48 -45.33
N GLY A 659 18.98 -3.24 -45.05
CA GLY A 659 19.32 -2.22 -46.06
C GLY A 659 18.11 -1.75 -46.87
N ARG A 660 16.90 -1.86 -46.33
CA ARG A 660 15.66 -1.32 -46.89
C ARG A 660 15.37 0.08 -46.29
N ASP A 661 14.58 0.86 -47.01
CA ASP A 661 14.18 2.17 -46.56
C ASP A 661 13.21 2.05 -45.36
N PRO A 662 13.56 2.54 -44.15
CA PRO A 662 12.71 2.43 -42.98
C PRO A 662 11.45 3.28 -43.08
N GLU A 663 11.43 4.38 -43.86
CA GLU A 663 10.25 5.24 -44.01
C GLU A 663 9.13 4.62 -44.82
N LEU A 664 9.43 3.55 -45.59
CA LEU A 664 8.48 2.83 -46.41
C LEU A 664 7.88 1.58 -45.74
N VAL A 665 8.20 1.33 -44.49
CA VAL A 665 7.75 0.16 -43.76
C VAL A 665 6.46 0.49 -42.97
N GLU A 666 5.43 -0.33 -43.18
CA GLU A 666 4.21 -0.23 -42.37
C GLU A 666 4.44 -0.89 -41.01
N ASP A 667 4.09 -0.17 -39.94
CA ASP A 667 4.06 -0.75 -38.60
C ASP A 667 2.91 -1.79 -38.54
N PRO A 668 3.20 -3.09 -38.29
CA PRO A 668 2.17 -4.12 -38.22
C PRO A 668 1.12 -3.88 -37.10
N TYR A 669 1.42 -3.00 -36.14
CA TYR A 669 0.55 -2.65 -35.03
C TYR A 669 -0.14 -1.30 -35.21
N ALA A 670 0.31 -0.43 -36.12
CA ALA A 670 -0.38 0.81 -36.47
C ALA A 670 -1.66 0.54 -37.28
N SER A 671 -2.59 1.49 -37.28
CA SER A 671 -3.74 1.43 -38.16
C SER A 671 -3.30 1.64 -39.63
N THR A 672 -3.88 0.91 -40.52
CA THR A 672 -3.59 1.00 -41.96
C THR A 672 -4.03 2.34 -42.60
N GLN A 673 -4.51 3.33 -41.83
CA GLN A 673 -5.11 4.55 -42.35
C GLN A 673 -4.32 5.86 -42.08
N THR A 674 -3.12 5.83 -41.57
CA THR A 674 -2.31 7.06 -41.43
C THR A 674 -1.21 7.10 -42.48
N ARG A 675 -1.60 7.17 -43.72
CA ARG A 675 -0.72 7.61 -44.80
C ARG A 675 -0.89 9.11 -45.00
N PRO A 676 0.16 9.94 -45.04
CA PRO A 676 0.05 11.28 -45.54
C PRO A 676 -0.45 11.24 -46.98
N GLU A 677 -1.54 11.95 -47.28
CA GLU A 677 -2.01 12.09 -48.68
C GLU A 677 -0.85 12.61 -49.54
N GLY A 678 -0.42 11.78 -50.48
CA GLY A 678 0.55 12.21 -51.49
C GLY A 678 1.64 11.22 -51.89
N ILE A 679 1.78 10.05 -51.26
CA ILE A 679 2.79 9.03 -51.68
C ILE A 679 2.06 7.82 -52.20
N GLU A 680 2.04 7.65 -53.53
CA GLU A 680 1.64 6.39 -54.19
C GLU A 680 2.58 5.26 -53.80
N ALA A 681 2.02 4.20 -53.21
CA ALA A 681 2.78 3.01 -52.87
C ALA A 681 3.19 2.26 -54.16
N PRO A 682 4.45 1.86 -54.29
CA PRO A 682 4.78 0.90 -55.30
C PRO A 682 4.08 -0.44 -54.96
N ALA A 683 3.28 -0.92 -55.90
CA ALA A 683 2.62 -2.21 -55.80
C ALA A 683 3.66 -3.32 -55.61
N LYS A 684 3.82 -3.78 -54.39
CA LYS A 684 4.64 -4.96 -54.07
C LYS A 684 3.73 -6.13 -53.69
N LYS A 685 3.77 -7.12 -54.59
CA LYS A 685 3.35 -8.48 -54.27
C LYS A 685 4.30 -9.02 -53.21
N VAL A 686 3.88 -8.95 -51.95
CA VAL A 686 4.47 -9.80 -50.94
C VAL A 686 3.97 -11.20 -51.20
N HIS A 687 4.85 -12.10 -51.65
CA HIS A 687 4.59 -13.52 -51.58
C HIS A 687 4.54 -13.92 -50.11
N MET A 688 3.33 -13.79 -49.52
CA MET A 688 3.01 -14.68 -48.45
C MET A 688 2.93 -16.09 -49.03
N VAL A 689 3.82 -16.96 -48.62
CA VAL A 689 3.64 -18.39 -48.74
C VAL A 689 2.52 -18.75 -47.77
N SER A 690 1.27 -18.55 -48.19
CA SER A 690 0.15 -19.19 -47.54
C SER A 690 0.24 -20.66 -47.89
N GLN A 691 0.81 -21.47 -47.03
CA GLN A 691 0.46 -22.87 -46.99
C GLN A 691 -1.04 -22.92 -46.69
N LYS A 692 -1.81 -23.18 -47.79
CA LYS A 692 -3.19 -23.62 -47.69
C LYS A 692 -3.19 -24.88 -46.85
N ILE A 693 -3.63 -24.76 -45.60
CA ILE A 693 -4.11 -25.90 -44.86
C ILE A 693 -5.45 -26.25 -45.52
N GLU A 694 -5.42 -27.31 -46.31
CA GLU A 694 -6.65 -27.95 -46.83
C GLU A 694 -7.47 -28.38 -45.59
N ALA A 695 -8.69 -27.87 -45.53
CA ALA A 695 -9.69 -28.34 -44.58
C ALA A 695 -9.93 -29.85 -44.79
N PRO A 696 -10.05 -30.65 -43.71
CA PRO A 696 -10.43 -32.06 -43.86
C PRO A 696 -11.81 -32.14 -44.50
N ALA A 697 -11.94 -32.95 -45.52
CA ALA A 697 -13.19 -33.25 -46.20
C ALA A 697 -14.25 -33.77 -45.22
N GLU A 698 -15.46 -33.24 -45.31
CA GLU A 698 -16.65 -33.77 -44.65
C GLU A 698 -16.83 -35.26 -44.98
N PRO A 699 -17.12 -36.15 -43.99
CA PRO A 699 -17.43 -37.53 -44.28
C PRO A 699 -18.83 -37.61 -44.92
N ALA A 700 -18.87 -38.27 -46.08
CA ALA A 700 -20.09 -38.57 -46.82
C ALA A 700 -21.09 -39.37 -45.96
N GLN A 701 -22.35 -38.99 -46.06
CA GLN A 701 -23.50 -39.73 -45.52
C GLN A 701 -23.59 -41.12 -46.15
N GLU A 702 -23.38 -42.14 -45.36
CA GLU A 702 -23.82 -43.54 -45.69
C GLU A 702 -25.21 -43.80 -45.14
N THR A 703 -26.07 -44.21 -46.06
CA THR A 703 -27.43 -44.73 -45.86
C THR A 703 -27.39 -46.15 -45.25
N PRO A 704 -28.39 -46.56 -44.48
CA PRO A 704 -28.39 -47.79 -43.71
C PRO A 704 -28.76 -49.01 -44.59
N SER A 705 -28.02 -50.08 -44.51
CA SER A 705 -28.45 -51.41 -45.00
C SER A 705 -28.22 -52.50 -43.96
N GLN A 706 -29.35 -52.99 -43.52
CA GLN A 706 -29.74 -54.36 -43.12
C GLN A 706 -28.68 -55.30 -42.45
N GLU A 707 -29.10 -55.78 -41.26
CA GLU A 707 -28.64 -56.98 -40.59
C GLU A 707 -28.62 -58.22 -41.50
N PRO A 708 -27.78 -59.24 -41.23
CA PRO A 708 -28.35 -60.44 -40.65
C PRO A 708 -27.58 -61.07 -39.50
N SER A 709 -28.39 -61.69 -38.71
CA SER A 709 -28.34 -62.66 -37.65
C SER A 709 -27.20 -63.69 -37.60
N SER A 710 -26.93 -64.07 -36.34
CA SER A 710 -26.71 -65.42 -35.77
C SER A 710 -25.28 -65.90 -35.52
N GLU A 711 -25.17 -66.37 -34.28
CA GLU A 711 -24.48 -67.54 -33.76
C GLU A 711 -22.95 -67.58 -33.67
N ASP A 712 -22.41 -67.53 -32.49
CA ASP A 712 -21.94 -68.66 -31.68
C ASP A 712 -21.01 -68.18 -30.55
N ALA A 713 -21.37 -68.57 -29.33
CA ALA A 713 -20.46 -68.57 -28.19
C ALA A 713 -19.53 -69.82 -28.27
N PRO A 714 -18.39 -69.89 -27.62
CA PRO A 714 -18.44 -70.48 -26.25
C PRO A 714 -17.54 -69.84 -25.19
N ALA A 715 -17.99 -70.09 -24.00
CA ALA A 715 -17.38 -69.86 -22.71
C ALA A 715 -16.08 -70.68 -22.47
N GLN A 716 -15.33 -70.22 -21.51
CA GLN A 716 -14.46 -70.93 -20.53
C GLN A 716 -13.36 -69.99 -20.08
N GLU A 717 -12.94 -69.83 -18.89
CA GLU A 717 -13.13 -70.44 -17.56
C GLU A 717 -12.34 -69.55 -16.58
N ALA A 718 -12.84 -69.34 -15.42
CA ALA A 718 -12.05 -68.87 -14.26
C ALA A 718 -11.28 -70.07 -13.66
N PRO A 719 -10.19 -69.86 -12.98
CA PRO A 719 -10.17 -70.35 -11.60
C PRO A 719 -9.64 -69.38 -10.54
N SER A 720 -10.29 -69.50 -9.49
CA SER A 720 -10.14 -69.24 -8.06
C SER A 720 -8.76 -69.49 -7.45
N SER A 721 -8.54 -68.68 -6.42
CA SER A 721 -8.23 -69.00 -5.00
C SER A 721 -6.77 -68.93 -4.52
N ASP A 722 -6.71 -68.29 -3.40
CA ASP A 722 -6.04 -68.60 -2.14
C ASP A 722 -4.60 -68.08 -1.88
N GLY A 723 -4.50 -67.50 -0.69
CA GLY A 723 -3.35 -67.59 0.18
C GLY A 723 -2.82 -66.29 0.71
N GLU A 724 -3.38 -65.76 1.81
CA GLU A 724 -2.76 -65.46 3.11
C GLU A 724 -1.23 -65.18 3.12
N GLU A 725 -0.86 -64.04 3.63
CA GLU A 725 -0.19 -63.86 4.95
C GLU A 725 0.40 -62.48 5.10
N THR A 726 -0.02 -61.79 6.13
CA THR A 726 0.78 -60.78 6.82
C THR A 726 1.84 -61.45 7.70
N PRO A 727 3.00 -60.85 8.11
CA PRO A 727 2.96 -59.87 9.18
C PRO A 727 4.04 -58.78 9.20
N GLN A 728 3.68 -57.71 9.91
CA GLN A 728 4.43 -56.85 10.86
C GLN A 728 5.98 -56.74 10.75
N SER A 729 6.47 -55.49 10.57
CA SER A 729 7.20 -54.77 11.62
C SER A 729 7.31 -53.29 11.27
#